data_ff692a8ea6e03837867678dd5cd32231
#
_entry.id   ff692a8ea6e03837867678dd5cd32231
#
_cell.length_a   1.000
_cell.length_b   1.000
_cell.length_c   1.000
_cell.angle_alpha   90.00
_cell.angle_beta   90.00
_cell.angle_gamma   90.00
#
_symmetry.space_group_name_H-M   'P 1'
#
loop_
_entity.id
_entity.type
_entity.pdbx_description
1 polymer ?
#
loop_
_entity_poly.entity_id
_entity_poly.type
_entity_poly.pdbx_seq_one_letter_code
_entity_poly.pdbx_strand_id
1 'polypeptide(L)'
;MDIEVTSTEKKANRFISTLEAMGGSAGNLRLREVLGWQESTYDSAKRRLIEEGRIVPGRGRGGSVSLVKAVHAVNNQSVRIAKVREAKVPQLKKQSTSVRPSGKQTAATSEPKALPARSGVVKKSDLYSSIWASCDELRGGMDASQYKDYVLFMLFIKYISDKYAGSDDFAPAVLIPPGASFKDMVALKGRDDIGDKINIQVIQKLIDHNAKLARSDFPDFNDPNKLGEGAAMVERLGNLIAIFEKPELNFANNRADNDDLLGDAYEYLMRHFAQDSGKSKGQFYTPSEVSSVIAQVIGISHANARGSTTAYDPTCGSGSLLLKVAAEAGRHITLEGQEKDVTTAGLARMNMILHDFPSATIFSGDTLVNPKFKDGEQLRTYDYVVANPPFSDKKWSTGLNPANDPYHRFAWGEPPAKQGDYAYLLHIVRSMKATTGKGAVILPHGVLFRGNVEAHIRRQLVRSGMLKGIIGLPANLFYGTGIPACILVLDKENASARKGIFMIDASKGFMKDGAKNRLREQDIHRIVDTFRRGVDEPRYARMVPLDEIASERNDYNLNLPRYMDSSEPEDLHDIDAHLNGGIPSRDIDAFAADWQEMPSLRQALFEAERPGYARLRQPMAEVRSIILAHPQFQQFRNKVETLFGKWQQAVMPLFTGIQLGDKPKALIVQVSETLLTTFRAAPLLDPYDIYQHLMDYWAEAMQDDAYLIAADGWVALPRRILETDKKGKTRDKGWTCDLLPKPYIVARYFAAEQAELEAKHAELEGVASQIAELEEEHGGEDGALSGFDKVSAAQVKDRLAEIGDDPDSTDERVVLKQWQQLSAREAALKRTVKTLEAELDRQAHDHYFNLSETEVKALVVQDKWLACLQADVQQELDRISQTLAQRICELAERYETPLPKLEDDVAALSTKMEEHLKRMGATWK
;
A
#
# COMPACT_ATOMS: atom_id res chain seq x y z
N MET A 1 -44.38 -11.43 -13.55
CA MET A 1 -44.48 -10.00 -13.85
C MET A 1 -43.10 -9.50 -14.15
N ASP A 2 -42.73 -9.49 -15.43
CA ASP A 2 -41.42 -9.07 -15.89
C ASP A 2 -41.36 -7.54 -15.84
N ILE A 3 -40.53 -7.03 -14.94
CA ILE A 3 -40.21 -5.61 -14.90
C ILE A 3 -39.38 -5.32 -16.16
N GLU A 4 -39.91 -4.60 -17.13
CA GLU A 4 -39.13 -4.10 -18.27
C GLU A 4 -38.00 -3.19 -17.77
N VAL A 5 -36.80 -3.73 -17.76
CA VAL A 5 -35.63 -2.93 -17.45
C VAL A 5 -35.48 -1.82 -18.48
N THR A 6 -35.58 -0.56 -18.07
CA THR A 6 -35.53 0.60 -18.95
C THR A 6 -34.25 0.63 -19.78
N SER A 7 -34.28 1.21 -20.99
CA SER A 7 -33.13 1.37 -21.88
C SER A 7 -31.91 2.01 -21.17
N THR A 8 -32.18 2.86 -20.21
CA THR A 8 -31.14 3.58 -19.42
C THR A 8 -30.44 2.65 -18.41
N GLU A 9 -31.20 1.75 -17.80
CA GLU A 9 -30.70 0.78 -16.83
C GLU A 9 -29.88 -0.32 -17.51
N LYS A 10 -30.30 -0.76 -18.72
CA LYS A 10 -29.47 -1.65 -19.57
C LYS A 10 -28.12 -1.03 -19.91
N LYS A 11 -28.07 0.29 -20.18
CA LYS A 11 -26.81 1.02 -20.41
C LYS A 11 -25.96 1.11 -19.14
N ALA A 12 -26.56 1.42 -17.98
CA ALA A 12 -25.83 1.46 -16.71
C ALA A 12 -25.21 0.10 -16.36
N ASN A 13 -25.96 -0.98 -16.49
CA ASN A 13 -25.47 -2.33 -16.23
C ASN A 13 -24.36 -2.74 -17.20
N ARG A 14 -24.49 -2.41 -18.50
CA ARG A 14 -23.42 -2.64 -19.49
C ARG A 14 -22.15 -1.83 -19.19
N PHE A 15 -22.28 -0.61 -18.70
CA PHE A 15 -21.12 0.20 -18.27
C PHE A 15 -20.37 -0.47 -17.11
N ILE A 16 -21.11 -0.90 -16.09
CA ILE A 16 -20.55 -1.58 -14.90
C ILE A 16 -19.87 -2.89 -15.29
N SER A 17 -20.57 -3.79 -16.02
CA SER A 17 -19.99 -5.08 -16.41
C SER A 17 -18.75 -4.94 -17.30
N THR A 18 -18.73 -3.94 -18.19
CA THR A 18 -17.53 -3.66 -18.99
C THR A 18 -16.39 -3.13 -18.12
N LEU A 19 -16.68 -2.29 -17.13
CA LEU A 19 -15.67 -1.78 -16.20
C LEU A 19 -15.15 -2.88 -15.29
N GLU A 20 -15.98 -3.82 -14.86
CA GLU A 20 -15.58 -5.05 -14.13
C GLU A 20 -14.63 -5.91 -14.98
N ALA A 21 -15.01 -6.19 -16.22
CA ALA A 21 -14.16 -6.94 -17.15
C ALA A 21 -12.81 -6.27 -17.44
N MET A 22 -12.71 -4.95 -17.23
CA MET A 22 -11.47 -4.17 -17.33
C MET A 22 -10.69 -4.07 -16.01
N GLY A 23 -11.04 -4.87 -15.01
CA GLY A 23 -10.37 -4.90 -13.71
C GLY A 23 -10.87 -3.84 -12.71
N GLY A 24 -12.09 -3.32 -12.89
CA GLY A 24 -12.76 -2.40 -11.97
C GLY A 24 -12.31 -0.93 -12.09
N SER A 25 -11.35 -0.62 -12.96
CA SER A 25 -10.89 0.76 -13.21
C SER A 25 -10.41 0.93 -14.65
N ALA A 26 -10.83 2.01 -15.32
CA ALA A 26 -10.40 2.29 -16.68
C ALA A 26 -10.38 3.80 -17.01
N GLY A 27 -9.51 4.19 -17.95
CA GLY A 27 -9.52 5.54 -18.53
C GLY A 27 -10.80 5.77 -19.35
N ASN A 28 -11.38 6.98 -19.26
CA ASN A 28 -12.64 7.31 -19.95
C ASN A 28 -12.60 7.04 -21.45
N LEU A 29 -11.51 7.39 -22.13
CA LEU A 29 -11.36 7.16 -23.56
C LEU A 29 -11.42 5.66 -23.92
N ARG A 30 -10.62 4.87 -23.22
CA ARG A 30 -10.52 3.41 -23.44
C ARG A 30 -11.84 2.69 -23.13
N LEU A 31 -12.51 3.07 -22.04
CA LEU A 31 -13.79 2.48 -21.67
C LEU A 31 -14.90 2.85 -22.68
N ARG A 32 -14.90 4.09 -23.19
CA ARG A 32 -15.81 4.54 -24.23
C ARG A 32 -15.60 3.78 -25.55
N GLU A 33 -14.36 3.55 -25.93
CA GLU A 33 -14.01 2.75 -27.11
C GLU A 33 -14.51 1.30 -27.00
N VAL A 34 -14.29 0.65 -25.86
CA VAL A 34 -14.76 -0.74 -25.63
C VAL A 34 -16.30 -0.83 -25.62
N LEU A 35 -16.98 0.18 -25.06
CA LEU A 35 -18.44 0.26 -25.08
C LEU A 35 -19.00 0.56 -26.48
N GLY A 36 -18.23 1.16 -27.37
CA GLY A 36 -18.67 1.63 -28.69
C GLY A 36 -19.67 2.77 -28.62
N TRP A 37 -19.62 3.61 -27.57
CA TRP A 37 -20.62 4.67 -27.34
C TRP A 37 -20.14 6.03 -27.82
N GLN A 38 -21.10 6.84 -28.27
CA GLN A 38 -20.88 8.27 -28.48
C GLN A 38 -20.64 8.98 -27.13
N GLU A 39 -19.92 10.09 -27.15
CA GLU A 39 -19.48 10.82 -25.95
C GLU A 39 -20.66 11.25 -25.06
N SER A 40 -21.71 11.76 -25.65
CA SER A 40 -22.91 12.18 -24.92
C SER A 40 -23.62 11.03 -24.18
N THR A 41 -23.67 9.85 -24.80
CA THR A 41 -24.26 8.65 -24.19
C THR A 41 -23.37 8.14 -23.05
N TYR A 42 -22.05 8.15 -23.25
CA TYR A 42 -21.08 7.76 -22.24
C TYR A 42 -21.13 8.68 -21.02
N ASP A 43 -21.11 10.00 -21.23
CA ASP A 43 -21.12 10.98 -20.16
C ASP A 43 -22.42 11.00 -19.36
N SER A 44 -23.55 10.74 -20.01
CA SER A 44 -24.84 10.61 -19.33
C SER A 44 -24.89 9.39 -18.43
N ALA A 45 -24.44 8.21 -18.92
CA ALA A 45 -24.38 7.00 -18.12
C ALA A 45 -23.36 7.12 -16.98
N LYS A 46 -22.19 7.71 -17.23
CA LYS A 46 -21.16 7.96 -16.23
C LYS A 46 -21.65 8.89 -15.12
N ARG A 47 -22.32 10.00 -15.46
CA ARG A 47 -22.82 10.96 -14.48
C ARG A 47 -23.82 10.31 -13.55
N ARG A 48 -24.78 9.56 -14.10
CA ARG A 48 -25.75 8.80 -13.34
C ARG A 48 -25.10 7.79 -12.39
N LEU A 49 -24.13 6.99 -12.86
CA LEU A 49 -23.45 6.01 -12.04
C LEU A 49 -22.59 6.63 -10.94
N ILE A 50 -22.12 7.87 -11.13
CA ILE A 50 -21.46 8.66 -10.07
C ILE A 50 -22.49 9.14 -9.05
N GLU A 51 -23.64 9.61 -9.49
CA GLU A 51 -24.76 10.04 -8.64
C GLU A 51 -25.33 8.87 -7.83
N GLU A 52 -25.45 7.69 -8.45
CA GLU A 52 -25.83 6.44 -7.78
C GLU A 52 -24.74 5.88 -6.85
N GLY A 53 -23.54 6.49 -6.80
CA GLY A 53 -22.42 6.06 -5.98
C GLY A 53 -21.82 4.72 -6.39
N ARG A 54 -22.04 4.25 -7.60
CA ARG A 54 -21.55 2.95 -8.12
C ARG A 54 -20.15 3.04 -8.71
N ILE A 55 -19.74 4.22 -9.17
CA ILE A 55 -18.39 4.50 -9.67
C ILE A 55 -17.83 5.80 -9.11
N VAL A 56 -16.50 5.90 -9.02
CA VAL A 56 -15.78 7.11 -8.59
C VAL A 56 -14.94 7.63 -9.75
N PRO A 57 -14.97 8.96 -10.03
CA PRO A 57 -14.07 9.56 -11.01
C PRO A 57 -12.65 9.67 -10.45
N GLY A 58 -11.66 9.23 -11.21
CA GLY A 58 -10.25 9.40 -10.91
C GLY A 58 -9.74 10.81 -11.27
N ARG A 59 -8.68 11.26 -10.61
CA ARG A 59 -8.01 12.55 -10.85
C ARG A 59 -6.98 12.41 -11.96
N GLY A 60 -7.01 13.28 -12.99
CA GLY A 60 -5.99 13.36 -14.06
C GLY A 60 -6.53 13.97 -15.37
N ARG A 61 -5.63 14.50 -16.24
CA ARG A 61 -5.96 14.93 -17.60
C ARG A 61 -6.36 13.69 -18.42
N GLY A 62 -7.60 13.65 -18.90
CA GLY A 62 -8.21 12.49 -19.58
C GLY A 62 -9.16 11.71 -18.68
N GLY A 63 -9.04 11.80 -17.37
CA GLY A 63 -9.90 11.17 -16.36
C GLY A 63 -9.98 9.65 -16.45
N SER A 64 -10.27 9.01 -15.34
CA SER A 64 -10.60 7.59 -15.24
C SER A 64 -11.88 7.41 -14.43
N VAL A 65 -12.43 6.20 -14.44
CA VAL A 65 -13.53 5.79 -13.56
C VAL A 65 -13.17 4.47 -12.92
N SER A 66 -13.54 4.31 -11.67
CA SER A 66 -13.32 3.08 -10.91
C SER A 66 -14.62 2.66 -10.24
N LEU A 67 -14.86 1.34 -10.13
CA LEU A 67 -15.96 0.81 -9.36
C LEU A 67 -15.78 1.14 -7.88
N VAL A 68 -16.85 1.53 -7.21
CA VAL A 68 -16.89 1.53 -5.76
C VAL A 68 -16.96 0.06 -5.36
N LYS A 69 -15.83 -0.54 -4.99
CA LYS A 69 -15.85 -1.86 -4.36
C LYS A 69 -16.73 -1.74 -3.13
N ALA A 70 -17.68 -2.65 -2.99
CA ALA A 70 -18.44 -2.85 -1.78
C ALA A 70 -17.48 -3.38 -0.70
N VAL A 71 -16.66 -2.48 -0.16
CA VAL A 71 -15.84 -2.68 1.03
C VAL A 71 -16.62 -2.04 2.16
N HIS A 72 -17.16 -2.89 3.02
CA HIS A 72 -17.79 -2.55 4.30
C HIS A 72 -19.15 -1.83 4.26
N ALA A 73 -20.19 -2.61 4.14
CA ALA A 73 -21.58 -2.16 4.38
C ALA A 73 -21.94 -1.99 5.87
N VAL A 74 -20.97 -1.97 6.79
CA VAL A 74 -21.27 -1.81 8.24
C VAL A 74 -20.62 -0.59 8.89
N ASN A 75 -19.55 0.01 8.30
CA ASN A 75 -18.89 1.17 8.92
C ASN A 75 -18.88 2.46 8.08
N ASN A 76 -19.56 2.52 6.95
CA ASN A 76 -19.49 3.67 6.03
C ASN A 76 -20.70 4.63 6.05
N GLN A 77 -21.68 4.47 6.94
CA GLN A 77 -22.74 5.47 7.04
C GLN A 77 -22.24 6.80 7.65
N SER A 78 -21.34 6.73 8.64
CA SER A 78 -20.81 7.94 9.29
C SER A 78 -19.84 8.76 8.40
N VAL A 79 -19.15 8.13 7.45
CA VAL A 79 -18.20 8.82 6.55
C VAL A 79 -18.86 9.40 5.30
N ARG A 80 -20.03 8.88 4.87
CA ARG A 80 -20.77 9.43 3.71
C ARG A 80 -21.48 10.76 3.98
N ILE A 81 -21.89 11.03 5.23
CA ILE A 81 -22.59 12.27 5.60
C ILE A 81 -21.66 13.50 5.56
N ALA A 82 -20.36 13.33 5.76
CA ALA A 82 -19.38 14.43 5.70
C ALA A 82 -18.98 14.87 4.28
N LYS A 83 -19.17 14.04 3.25
CA LYS A 83 -18.77 14.35 1.86
C LYS A 83 -19.85 14.93 0.95
N VAL A 84 -21.11 14.93 1.35
CA VAL A 84 -22.24 15.42 0.52
C VAL A 84 -22.53 16.92 0.73
N ARG A 85 -21.87 17.61 1.66
CA ARG A 85 -22.16 19.01 1.99
C ARG A 85 -21.22 20.08 1.39
N GLU A 86 -20.50 19.81 0.32
CA GLU A 86 -19.74 20.84 -0.42
C GLU A 86 -20.44 21.30 -1.73
N ALA A 87 -21.68 21.70 -1.68
CA ALA A 87 -22.33 22.38 -2.78
C ALA A 87 -23.22 23.51 -2.28
N LYS A 88 -22.68 24.74 -2.33
CA LYS A 88 -23.28 26.04 -2.54
C LYS A 88 -24.42 26.48 -1.63
N VAL A 89 -24.17 27.50 -0.82
CA VAL A 89 -25.18 28.44 -0.31
C VAL A 89 -24.79 29.89 -0.65
N PRO A 90 -25.72 30.75 -1.15
CA PRO A 90 -25.45 32.11 -1.61
C PRO A 90 -25.35 33.11 -0.44
N GLN A 91 -24.59 34.18 -0.69
CA GLN A 91 -24.36 35.29 0.23
C GLN A 91 -25.62 36.14 0.43
N LEU A 92 -25.91 36.50 1.68
CA LEU A 92 -26.76 37.63 2.04
C LEU A 92 -26.00 38.62 2.94
N LYS A 93 -25.97 39.85 2.48
CA LYS A 93 -25.36 41.04 3.13
C LYS A 93 -26.05 41.30 4.49
N LYS A 94 -25.30 41.70 5.50
CA LYS A 94 -25.83 42.36 6.69
C LYS A 94 -25.08 43.61 7.02
N GLN A 95 -25.87 44.64 7.25
CA GLN A 95 -25.49 45.96 7.74
C GLN A 95 -25.30 45.96 9.27
N SER A 96 -24.43 46.85 9.67
CA SER A 96 -24.04 47.14 11.03
C SER A 96 -25.07 47.92 11.82
N THR A 97 -25.16 47.69 13.13
CA THR A 97 -25.39 48.76 14.12
C THR A 97 -24.79 48.42 15.46
N SER A 98 -24.08 49.39 15.99
CA SER A 98 -23.39 49.42 17.27
C SER A 98 -24.33 49.73 18.44
N VAL A 99 -24.11 49.16 19.61
CA VAL A 99 -24.35 49.84 20.92
C VAL A 99 -23.53 49.14 22.00
N ARG A 100 -22.66 49.89 22.73
CA ARG A 100 -22.16 49.56 24.06
C ARG A 100 -23.15 50.07 25.11
N PRO A 101 -23.20 49.48 26.32
CA PRO A 101 -22.52 50.13 27.42
C PRO A 101 -21.89 49.21 28.50
N SER A 102 -21.07 49.85 29.27
CA SER A 102 -20.25 49.51 30.40
C SER A 102 -20.96 48.96 31.66
N GLY A 103 -20.23 48.14 32.47
CA GLY A 103 -20.56 47.84 33.87
C GLY A 103 -19.66 46.78 34.49
N LYS A 104 -18.79 47.19 35.40
CA LYS A 104 -17.88 46.38 36.23
C LYS A 104 -18.62 45.40 37.15
N GLN A 105 -18.07 44.20 37.33
CA GLN A 105 -17.77 43.68 38.69
C GLN A 105 -16.92 42.40 38.61
N THR A 106 -15.93 42.35 39.49
CA THR A 106 -14.90 41.37 39.69
C THR A 106 -15.41 40.07 40.34
N ALA A 107 -15.06 38.94 39.80
CA ALA A 107 -14.96 37.68 40.57
C ALA A 107 -13.70 36.94 40.09
N ALA A 108 -12.86 36.59 41.06
CA ALA A 108 -11.61 35.88 40.86
C ALA A 108 -11.88 34.48 40.34
N THR A 109 -11.38 34.20 39.15
CA THR A 109 -11.28 32.83 38.59
C THR A 109 -9.80 32.44 38.61
N SER A 110 -9.54 31.28 39.21
CA SER A 110 -8.27 30.59 39.21
C SER A 110 -7.78 30.41 37.77
N GLU A 111 -6.53 30.79 37.49
CA GLU A 111 -5.84 30.52 36.26
C GLU A 111 -5.85 29.01 35.96
N PRO A 112 -6.23 28.58 34.76
CA PRO A 112 -6.02 27.20 34.36
C PRO A 112 -4.52 26.97 34.23
N LYS A 113 -4.00 25.91 34.87
CA LYS A 113 -2.64 25.40 34.69
C LYS A 113 -2.35 25.32 33.20
N ALA A 114 -1.31 26.00 32.74
CA ALA A 114 -0.80 25.87 31.38
C ALA A 114 -0.50 24.40 31.14
N LEU A 115 -1.20 23.82 30.17
CA LEU A 115 -0.93 22.48 29.65
C LEU A 115 0.49 22.47 29.08
N PRO A 116 1.28 21.40 29.30
CA PRO A 116 2.58 21.29 28.68
C PRO A 116 2.42 21.41 27.14
N ALA A 117 3.28 22.21 26.54
CA ALA A 117 3.33 22.31 25.07
C ALA A 117 3.58 20.91 24.53
N ARG A 118 2.66 20.39 23.69
CA ARG A 118 2.83 19.11 23.00
C ARG A 118 4.11 19.16 22.18
N SER A 119 4.91 18.09 22.24
CA SER A 119 5.93 17.84 21.23
C SER A 119 5.18 17.80 19.89
N GLY A 120 5.57 18.60 18.93
CA GLY A 120 4.91 18.66 17.61
C GLY A 120 5.22 17.38 16.80
N VAL A 121 4.75 16.21 17.24
CA VAL A 121 4.93 14.93 16.55
C VAL A 121 4.17 14.98 15.24
N VAL A 122 4.93 14.93 14.14
CA VAL A 122 4.41 14.97 12.77
C VAL A 122 4.04 13.54 12.35
N LYS A 123 2.83 13.37 11.79
CA LYS A 123 2.41 12.09 11.20
C LYS A 123 3.23 11.81 9.93
N LYS A 124 3.53 10.53 9.70
CA LYS A 124 4.25 10.07 8.51
C LYS A 124 3.54 10.48 7.21
N SER A 125 2.21 10.42 7.20
CA SER A 125 1.37 10.87 6.07
C SER A 125 1.52 12.37 5.75
N ASP A 126 1.58 13.23 6.79
CA ASP A 126 1.71 14.68 6.61
C ASP A 126 3.09 15.05 6.10
N LEU A 127 4.14 14.36 6.61
CA LEU A 127 5.51 14.48 6.12
C LEU A 127 5.59 14.13 4.63
N TYR A 128 5.05 12.98 4.22
CA TYR A 128 5.08 12.54 2.82
C TYR A 128 4.31 13.48 1.89
N SER A 129 3.14 13.96 2.32
CA SER A 129 2.36 14.93 1.55
C SER A 129 3.11 16.25 1.35
N SER A 130 3.80 16.74 2.39
CA SER A 130 4.59 17.98 2.32
C SER A 130 5.82 17.81 1.42
N ILE A 131 6.52 16.69 1.50
CA ILE A 131 7.65 16.37 0.61
C ILE A 131 7.17 16.24 -0.84
N TRP A 132 6.01 15.58 -1.08
CA TRP A 132 5.47 15.44 -2.42
C TRP A 132 5.06 16.78 -3.06
N ALA A 133 4.59 17.74 -2.27
CA ALA A 133 4.31 19.09 -2.74
C ALA A 133 5.56 19.76 -3.35
N SER A 134 6.78 19.43 -2.87
CA SER A 134 8.03 19.93 -3.46
C SER A 134 8.30 19.37 -4.85
N CYS A 135 7.88 18.12 -5.10
CA CYS A 135 7.96 17.51 -6.43
C CYS A 135 7.01 18.19 -7.41
N ASP A 136 5.79 18.50 -6.97
CA ASP A 136 4.77 19.17 -7.80
C ASP A 136 5.19 20.59 -8.21
N GLU A 137 5.90 21.33 -7.36
CA GLU A 137 6.44 22.66 -7.68
C GLU A 137 7.44 22.61 -8.86
N LEU A 138 8.23 21.55 -8.97
CA LEU A 138 9.25 21.40 -10.00
C LEU A 138 8.73 20.68 -11.28
N ARG A 139 7.63 19.94 -11.18
CA ARG A 139 7.09 19.07 -12.23
C ARG A 139 6.69 19.81 -13.53
N GLY A 140 6.36 21.09 -13.45
CA GLY A 140 5.94 21.90 -14.60
C GLY A 140 7.08 22.27 -15.59
N GLY A 141 8.35 22.08 -15.22
CA GLY A 141 9.51 22.49 -16.01
C GLY A 141 10.58 21.43 -16.20
N MET A 142 10.49 20.30 -15.48
CA MET A 142 11.52 19.24 -15.49
C MET A 142 10.91 17.85 -15.51
N ASP A 143 11.65 16.89 -16.07
CA ASP A 143 11.39 15.46 -15.93
C ASP A 143 11.75 14.95 -14.50
N ALA A 144 11.08 13.91 -14.01
CA ALA A 144 11.31 13.33 -12.70
C ALA A 144 12.78 12.95 -12.44
N SER A 145 13.48 12.51 -13.48
CA SER A 145 14.91 12.20 -13.41
C SER A 145 15.81 13.43 -13.16
N GLN A 146 15.29 14.64 -13.38
CA GLN A 146 16.02 15.90 -13.22
C GLN A 146 15.69 16.61 -11.91
N TYR A 147 14.39 16.69 -11.52
CA TYR A 147 14.02 17.42 -10.30
C TYR A 147 14.28 16.62 -9.01
N LYS A 148 14.43 15.29 -9.08
CA LYS A 148 14.76 14.46 -7.92
C LYS A 148 15.99 14.97 -7.15
N ASP A 149 17.04 15.39 -7.87
CA ASP A 149 18.30 15.81 -7.27
C ASP A 149 18.12 17.10 -6.44
N TYR A 150 17.24 18.01 -6.87
CA TYR A 150 16.92 19.23 -6.13
C TYR A 150 16.12 18.95 -4.87
N VAL A 151 15.11 18.09 -4.96
CA VAL A 151 14.25 17.72 -3.82
C VAL A 151 15.05 16.95 -2.76
N LEU A 152 15.85 15.96 -3.19
CA LEU A 152 16.69 15.18 -2.27
C LEU A 152 17.76 16.04 -1.60
N PHE A 153 18.36 16.99 -2.32
CA PHE A 153 19.27 17.95 -1.71
C PHE A 153 18.55 18.86 -0.69
N MET A 154 17.37 19.38 -1.02
CA MET A 154 16.61 20.21 -0.07
C MET A 154 16.28 19.45 1.22
N LEU A 155 15.90 18.18 1.10
CA LEU A 155 15.69 17.31 2.24
C LEU A 155 16.98 17.11 3.06
N PHE A 156 18.09 16.86 2.38
CA PHE A 156 19.40 16.68 3.00
C PHE A 156 19.85 17.95 3.75
N ILE A 157 19.85 19.13 3.10
CA ILE A 157 20.30 20.38 3.74
C ILE A 157 19.40 20.77 4.92
N LYS A 158 18.08 20.55 4.78
CA LYS A 158 17.12 20.81 5.85
C LYS A 158 17.42 19.92 7.08
N TYR A 159 17.61 18.62 6.86
CA TYR A 159 17.92 17.68 7.93
C TYR A 159 19.24 17.99 8.64
N ILE A 160 20.34 18.11 7.90
CA ILE A 160 21.63 18.38 8.53
C ILE A 160 21.60 19.70 9.29
N SER A 161 20.88 20.73 8.77
CA SER A 161 20.73 22.01 9.42
C SER A 161 19.93 21.89 10.72
N ASP A 162 18.80 21.19 10.70
CA ASP A 162 17.97 20.99 11.90
C ASP A 162 18.70 20.18 12.97
N LYS A 163 19.49 19.18 12.57
CA LYS A 163 20.19 18.27 13.50
C LYS A 163 21.52 18.82 14.01
N TYR A 164 22.32 19.47 13.13
CA TYR A 164 23.70 19.80 13.46
C TYR A 164 24.01 21.30 13.50
N ALA A 165 23.14 22.20 12.99
CA ALA A 165 23.41 23.63 13.04
C ALA A 165 23.25 24.15 14.47
N GLY A 166 24.35 24.59 15.05
CA GLY A 166 24.42 25.08 16.43
C GLY A 166 24.48 23.98 17.49
N SER A 167 24.76 22.72 17.09
CA SER A 167 25.06 21.63 18.02
C SER A 167 26.40 21.86 18.71
N ASP A 168 26.45 21.63 20.02
CA ASP A 168 27.68 21.65 20.83
C ASP A 168 28.45 20.30 20.74
N ASP A 169 28.07 19.41 19.83
CA ASP A 169 28.74 18.12 19.64
C ASP A 169 30.20 18.32 19.23
N PHE A 170 31.11 17.68 19.92
CA PHE A 170 32.56 17.74 19.67
C PHE A 170 32.96 17.29 18.26
N ALA A 171 32.21 16.37 17.64
CA ALA A 171 32.46 15.85 16.28
C ALA A 171 31.15 15.49 15.56
N PRO A 172 30.39 16.48 15.07
CA PRO A 172 29.15 16.19 14.34
C PRO A 172 29.46 15.45 13.04
N ALA A 173 28.51 14.62 12.57
CA ALA A 173 28.64 13.85 11.34
C ALA A 173 28.87 14.75 10.10
N VAL A 174 28.31 15.97 10.13
CA VAL A 174 28.49 17.03 9.11
C VAL A 174 28.74 18.35 9.81
N LEU A 175 29.83 19.02 9.42
CA LEU A 175 30.12 20.37 9.89
C LEU A 175 29.35 21.38 9.04
N ILE A 176 28.56 22.24 9.69
CA ILE A 176 27.83 23.33 9.02
C ILE A 176 28.51 24.66 9.38
N PRO A 177 29.28 25.24 8.44
CA PRO A 177 29.91 26.53 8.67
C PRO A 177 28.88 27.67 8.68
N PRO A 178 29.17 28.83 9.31
CA PRO A 178 28.29 29.98 9.30
C PRO A 178 27.94 30.44 7.87
N GLY A 179 26.64 30.60 7.62
CA GLY A 179 26.11 30.99 6.31
C GLY A 179 25.85 29.81 5.35
N ALA A 180 25.90 28.54 5.83
CA ALA A 180 25.66 27.35 5.05
C ALA A 180 24.50 26.46 5.58
N SER A 181 23.70 27.00 6.48
CA SER A 181 22.50 26.28 7.00
C SER A 181 21.27 26.50 6.10
N PHE A 182 20.23 25.69 6.32
CA PHE A 182 18.93 25.90 5.68
C PHE A 182 18.33 27.28 6.02
N LYS A 183 18.55 27.79 7.25
CA LYS A 183 18.12 29.12 7.66
C LYS A 183 18.80 30.23 6.81
N ASP A 184 20.05 30.01 6.44
CA ASP A 184 20.76 30.94 5.55
C ASP A 184 20.20 30.89 4.12
N MET A 185 19.76 29.72 3.64
CA MET A 185 19.04 29.60 2.36
C MET A 185 17.71 30.34 2.37
N VAL A 186 16.95 30.26 3.47
CA VAL A 186 15.69 31.00 3.64
C VAL A 186 15.91 32.49 3.49
N ALA A 187 17.04 33.04 4.01
CA ALA A 187 17.39 34.44 3.89
C ALA A 187 17.73 34.89 2.44
N LEU A 188 17.93 33.96 1.50
CA LEU A 188 18.18 34.23 0.09
C LEU A 188 16.87 34.33 -0.75
N LYS A 189 15.71 34.02 -0.20
CA LYS A 189 14.44 34.08 -0.93
C LYS A 189 14.20 35.48 -1.53
N GLY A 190 13.72 35.49 -2.77
CA GLY A 190 13.41 36.76 -3.48
C GLY A 190 14.61 37.52 -4.03
N ARG A 191 15.84 37.01 -3.90
CA ARG A 191 17.02 37.61 -4.49
C ARG A 191 17.23 37.19 -5.93
N ASP A 192 17.60 38.10 -6.80
CA ASP A 192 17.85 37.80 -8.22
C ASP A 192 19.05 36.84 -8.42
N ASP A 193 20.00 36.83 -7.48
CA ASP A 193 21.20 35.96 -7.47
C ASP A 193 21.06 34.68 -6.61
N ILE A 194 19.82 34.25 -6.30
CA ILE A 194 19.54 33.16 -5.36
C ILE A 194 20.25 31.85 -5.74
N GLY A 195 20.25 31.47 -7.02
CA GLY A 195 20.86 30.23 -7.51
C GLY A 195 22.37 30.22 -7.30
N ASP A 196 23.05 31.30 -7.68
CA ASP A 196 24.51 31.52 -7.46
C ASP A 196 24.86 31.50 -5.97
N LYS A 197 24.06 32.17 -5.15
CA LYS A 197 24.27 32.22 -3.70
C LYS A 197 24.13 30.86 -3.03
N ILE A 198 23.16 30.05 -3.44
CA ILE A 198 23.01 28.66 -2.95
C ILE A 198 24.26 27.85 -3.33
N ASN A 199 24.72 27.92 -4.58
CA ASN A 199 25.91 27.22 -5.04
C ASN A 199 27.18 27.64 -4.28
N ILE A 200 27.44 28.96 -4.11
CA ILE A 200 28.70 29.48 -3.56
C ILE A 200 28.66 29.58 -2.04
N GLN A 201 27.57 30.08 -1.45
CA GLN A 201 27.54 30.37 -0.02
C GLN A 201 27.13 29.15 0.81
N VAL A 202 26.27 28.28 0.26
CA VAL A 202 25.80 27.10 0.98
C VAL A 202 26.59 25.85 0.56
N ILE A 203 26.48 25.45 -0.71
CA ILE A 203 27.04 24.17 -1.18
C ILE A 203 28.57 24.18 -1.10
N GLN A 204 29.24 25.23 -1.64
CA GLN A 204 30.71 25.27 -1.65
C GLN A 204 31.27 25.27 -0.24
N LYS A 205 30.72 26.06 0.67
CA LYS A 205 31.14 26.05 2.08
C LYS A 205 30.96 24.70 2.77
N LEU A 206 29.84 24.00 2.51
CA LEU A 206 29.65 22.64 3.04
C LEU A 206 30.73 21.68 2.54
N ILE A 207 31.08 21.73 1.25
CA ILE A 207 32.14 20.91 0.65
C ILE A 207 33.50 21.20 1.26
N ASP A 208 33.86 22.50 1.40
CA ASP A 208 35.14 22.93 1.94
C ASP A 208 35.41 22.46 3.37
N HIS A 209 34.34 22.22 4.15
CA HIS A 209 34.42 21.76 5.55
C HIS A 209 34.13 20.28 5.74
N ASN A 210 33.70 19.56 4.68
CA ASN A 210 33.32 18.14 4.75
C ASN A 210 34.00 17.34 3.62
N ALA A 211 35.13 16.75 3.88
CA ALA A 211 35.98 16.04 2.90
C ALA A 211 35.28 14.86 2.16
N LYS A 212 34.15 14.38 2.68
CA LYS A 212 33.36 13.30 2.06
C LYS A 212 32.34 13.80 1.02
N LEU A 213 32.11 15.12 0.97
CA LEU A 213 31.22 15.74 0.03
C LEU A 213 32.02 16.37 -1.13
N ALA A 214 31.52 16.22 -2.35
CA ALA A 214 32.12 16.78 -3.54
C ALA A 214 31.12 17.63 -4.33
N ARG A 215 31.59 18.58 -5.17
CA ARG A 215 30.69 19.42 -5.97
C ARG A 215 29.77 18.59 -6.89
N SER A 216 30.28 17.45 -7.35
CA SER A 216 29.52 16.50 -8.17
C SER A 216 28.32 15.85 -7.48
N ASP A 217 28.25 15.93 -6.15
CA ASP A 217 27.16 15.33 -5.36
C ASP A 217 25.91 16.20 -5.35
N PHE A 218 26.04 17.46 -5.76
CA PHE A 218 25.00 18.47 -5.66
C PHE A 218 24.55 18.99 -7.02
N PRO A 219 23.25 19.29 -7.21
CA PRO A 219 22.75 19.91 -8.43
C PRO A 219 23.26 21.36 -8.54
N ASP A 220 23.21 21.88 -9.77
CA ASP A 220 23.46 23.28 -10.02
C ASP A 220 22.17 24.11 -9.84
N PHE A 221 22.13 24.98 -8.84
CA PHE A 221 20.98 25.84 -8.53
C PHE A 221 20.86 27.05 -9.45
N ASN A 222 21.82 27.22 -10.37
CA ASN A 222 21.82 28.29 -11.38
C ASN A 222 21.74 27.73 -12.82
N ASP A 223 21.18 26.51 -13.00
CA ASP A 223 20.98 25.88 -14.32
C ASP A 223 19.69 26.42 -14.98
N PRO A 224 19.84 27.29 -16.03
CA PRO A 224 18.67 27.90 -16.67
C PRO A 224 17.82 26.90 -17.45
N ASN A 225 18.42 25.80 -17.92
CA ASN A 225 17.68 24.77 -18.65
C ASN A 225 16.74 23.97 -17.78
N LYS A 226 17.02 23.90 -16.46
CA LYS A 226 16.23 23.15 -15.50
C LYS A 226 15.32 24.05 -14.66
N LEU A 227 15.84 25.15 -14.15
CA LEU A 227 15.13 26.00 -13.21
C LEU A 227 14.45 27.22 -13.86
N GLY A 228 14.76 27.50 -15.13
CA GLY A 228 14.33 28.71 -15.82
C GLY A 228 15.28 29.87 -15.56
N GLU A 229 14.98 31.08 -16.08
CA GLU A 229 15.82 32.25 -15.98
C GLU A 229 15.14 33.42 -15.25
N GLY A 230 15.90 34.30 -14.64
CA GLY A 230 15.42 35.53 -14.02
C GLY A 230 14.32 35.28 -12.96
N ALA A 231 13.23 36.04 -13.06
CA ALA A 231 12.13 35.97 -12.09
C ALA A 231 11.52 34.56 -11.92
N ALA A 232 11.48 33.75 -12.96
CA ALA A 232 10.92 32.37 -12.90
C ALA A 232 11.80 31.44 -12.03
N MET A 233 13.14 31.59 -12.11
CA MET A 233 14.06 30.86 -11.24
C MET A 233 13.90 31.29 -9.79
N VAL A 234 13.82 32.59 -9.54
CA VAL A 234 13.66 33.16 -8.19
C VAL A 234 12.37 32.68 -7.54
N GLU A 235 11.26 32.70 -8.27
CA GLU A 235 9.96 32.23 -7.79
C GLU A 235 10.00 30.73 -7.46
N ARG A 236 10.51 29.91 -8.39
CA ARG A 236 10.57 28.44 -8.23
C ARG A 236 11.43 28.04 -7.04
N LEU A 237 12.62 28.63 -6.90
CA LEU A 237 13.51 28.35 -5.76
C LEU A 237 12.91 28.88 -4.46
N GLY A 238 12.28 30.06 -4.49
CA GLY A 238 11.58 30.62 -3.34
C GLY A 238 10.44 29.74 -2.85
N ASN A 239 9.62 29.21 -3.76
CA ASN A 239 8.53 28.29 -3.45
C ASN A 239 9.05 26.96 -2.92
N LEU A 240 10.09 26.39 -3.54
CA LEU A 240 10.72 25.15 -3.08
C LEU A 240 11.24 25.29 -1.64
N ILE A 241 11.95 26.39 -1.33
CA ILE A 241 12.43 26.66 0.03
C ILE A 241 11.25 26.82 1.00
N ALA A 242 10.18 27.52 0.60
CA ALA A 242 9.00 27.74 1.44
C ALA A 242 8.29 26.43 1.82
N ILE A 243 8.32 25.40 0.97
CA ILE A 243 7.78 24.09 1.30
C ILE A 243 8.56 23.45 2.45
N PHE A 244 9.89 23.55 2.44
CA PHE A 244 10.74 22.98 3.49
C PHE A 244 10.79 23.83 4.78
N GLU A 245 10.19 25.03 4.80
CA GLU A 245 9.97 25.81 6.03
C GLU A 245 8.74 25.35 6.84
N LYS A 246 7.89 24.51 6.27
CA LYS A 246 6.68 24.04 6.96
C LYS A 246 7.01 23.32 8.27
N PRO A 247 6.18 23.49 9.33
CA PRO A 247 6.40 22.84 10.63
C PRO A 247 6.50 21.30 10.54
N GLU A 248 5.79 20.69 9.60
CA GLU A 248 5.79 19.23 9.35
C GLU A 248 7.16 18.72 8.89
N LEU A 249 8.01 19.59 8.36
CA LEU A 249 9.37 19.30 7.92
C LEU A 249 10.44 19.82 8.90
N ASN A 250 10.12 19.98 10.18
CA ASN A 250 11.08 20.28 11.24
C ASN A 250 11.64 18.98 11.83
N PHE A 251 12.93 18.71 11.57
CA PHE A 251 13.60 17.49 12.01
C PHE A 251 14.35 17.63 13.34
N ALA A 252 14.43 18.82 13.95
CA ALA A 252 15.15 19.05 15.21
C ALA A 252 14.53 18.29 16.39
N ASN A 253 13.20 18.20 16.45
CA ASN A 253 12.44 17.58 17.54
C ASN A 253 11.56 16.41 17.05
N ASN A 254 11.87 15.85 15.86
CA ASN A 254 10.99 14.90 15.22
C ASN A 254 11.27 13.50 15.70
N ARG A 255 10.29 12.95 16.46
CA ARG A 255 10.16 11.57 16.97
C ARG A 255 11.36 11.05 17.79
N ALA A 256 11.07 10.20 18.75
CA ALA A 256 12.02 9.57 19.68
C ALA A 256 13.39 9.28 19.03
N ASP A 257 14.46 9.72 19.65
CA ASP A 257 15.86 9.46 19.26
C ASP A 257 16.04 8.06 18.69
N ASN A 258 16.50 7.96 17.43
CA ASN A 258 16.76 6.74 16.64
C ASN A 258 15.60 6.14 15.82
N ASP A 259 14.51 6.85 15.50
CA ASP A 259 13.66 6.39 14.42
C ASP A 259 14.06 7.02 13.08
N ASP A 260 14.27 6.17 12.06
CA ASP A 260 14.70 6.55 10.73
C ASP A 260 13.53 7.08 9.87
N LEU A 261 12.71 7.98 10.42
CA LEU A 261 11.60 8.59 9.70
C LEU A 261 12.05 9.29 8.43
N LEU A 262 13.25 9.88 8.47
CA LEU A 262 13.80 10.58 7.33
C LEU A 262 14.35 9.63 6.28
N GLY A 263 14.96 8.53 6.71
CA GLY A 263 15.34 7.46 5.80
C GLY A 263 14.12 6.87 5.10
N ASP A 264 13.03 6.65 5.84
CA ASP A 264 11.74 6.26 5.26
C ASP A 264 11.23 7.30 4.23
N ALA A 265 11.38 8.60 4.51
CA ALA A 265 11.00 9.67 3.60
C ALA A 265 11.89 9.73 2.34
N TYR A 266 13.20 9.54 2.52
CA TYR A 266 14.14 9.44 1.41
C TYR A 266 13.82 8.23 0.53
N GLU A 267 13.58 7.08 1.13
CA GLU A 267 13.21 5.85 0.43
C GLU A 267 11.86 6.00 -0.31
N TYR A 268 10.89 6.64 0.33
CA TYR A 268 9.60 7.01 -0.29
C TYR A 268 9.81 7.84 -1.57
N LEU A 269 10.64 8.88 -1.51
CA LEU A 269 10.97 9.70 -2.67
C LEU A 269 11.70 8.92 -3.75
N MET A 270 12.72 8.14 -3.38
CA MET A 270 13.49 7.32 -4.33
C MET A 270 12.61 6.33 -5.08
N ARG A 271 11.66 5.70 -4.39
CA ARG A 271 10.67 4.81 -4.99
C ARG A 271 9.80 5.53 -6.02
N HIS A 272 9.25 6.69 -5.66
CA HIS A 272 8.39 7.47 -6.56
C HIS A 272 9.15 8.01 -7.77
N PHE A 273 10.39 8.48 -7.58
CA PHE A 273 11.23 8.91 -8.70
C PHE A 273 11.61 7.74 -9.63
N ALA A 274 11.80 6.56 -9.08
CA ALA A 274 12.03 5.36 -9.89
C ALA A 274 10.78 4.96 -10.71
N GLN A 275 9.58 5.19 -10.18
CA GLN A 275 8.31 4.97 -10.88
C GLN A 275 8.08 5.99 -12.01
N ASP A 276 8.32 7.27 -11.74
CA ASP A 276 8.07 8.36 -12.69
C ASP A 276 9.10 8.44 -13.82
N SER A 277 10.35 8.04 -13.58
CA SER A 277 11.45 8.12 -14.56
C SER A 277 11.45 7.04 -15.62
N GLY A 278 10.32 6.55 -16.07
CA GLY A 278 10.06 5.41 -16.99
C GLY A 278 11.00 5.15 -18.20
N LYS A 279 12.07 5.93 -18.37
CA LYS A 279 13.11 5.79 -19.40
C LYS A 279 14.50 5.44 -18.87
N SER A 280 14.79 5.65 -17.61
CA SER A 280 16.09 5.32 -17.03
C SER A 280 15.98 3.95 -16.37
N LYS A 281 16.52 2.96 -17.06
CA LYS A 281 16.94 1.66 -16.56
C LYS A 281 16.92 1.61 -15.03
N GLY A 282 16.16 0.71 -14.41
CA GLY A 282 16.04 0.48 -12.97
C GLY A 282 17.37 0.13 -12.25
N GLN A 283 18.42 0.83 -12.62
CA GLN A 283 19.79 0.60 -12.21
C GLN A 283 20.19 1.40 -10.97
N PHE A 284 19.39 2.37 -10.54
CA PHE A 284 19.79 3.23 -9.42
C PHE A 284 19.04 2.96 -8.10
N TYR A 285 17.97 2.19 -8.12
CA TYR A 285 17.19 1.88 -6.93
C TYR A 285 16.74 0.42 -6.91
N THR A 286 17.11 -0.28 -5.85
CA THR A 286 16.61 -1.63 -5.56
C THR A 286 15.34 -1.51 -4.74
N PRO A 287 14.23 -2.18 -5.10
CA PRO A 287 13.04 -2.18 -4.27
C PRO A 287 13.36 -2.57 -2.82
N SER A 288 12.84 -1.80 -1.89
CA SER A 288 13.14 -1.89 -0.46
C SER A 288 12.79 -3.27 0.12
N GLU A 289 11.68 -3.84 -0.34
CA GLU A 289 11.25 -5.18 0.02
C GLU A 289 12.25 -6.26 -0.40
N VAL A 290 12.87 -6.13 -1.60
CA VAL A 290 13.90 -7.07 -2.06
C VAL A 290 15.20 -6.87 -1.28
N SER A 291 15.56 -5.63 -0.98
CA SER A 291 16.70 -5.29 -0.11
C SER A 291 16.53 -5.88 1.30
N SER A 292 15.31 -5.84 1.85
CA SER A 292 14.97 -6.45 3.14
C SER A 292 15.14 -7.97 3.10
N VAL A 293 14.65 -8.65 2.05
CA VAL A 293 14.87 -10.10 1.88
C VAL A 293 16.37 -10.42 1.89
N ILE A 294 17.17 -9.72 1.07
CA ILE A 294 18.63 -9.95 0.99
C ILE A 294 19.29 -9.77 2.35
N ALA A 295 19.04 -8.66 3.03
CA ALA A 295 19.65 -8.34 4.32
C ALA A 295 19.36 -9.43 5.36
N GLN A 296 18.15 -10.00 5.35
CA GLN A 296 17.74 -11.01 6.31
C GLN A 296 18.23 -12.43 5.97
N VAL A 297 18.32 -12.80 4.67
CA VAL A 297 18.75 -14.17 4.27
C VAL A 297 20.27 -14.37 4.31
N ILE A 298 21.09 -13.30 4.22
CA ILE A 298 22.55 -13.41 4.36
C ILE A 298 22.99 -13.79 5.78
N GLY A 299 22.08 -13.69 6.76
CA GLY A 299 22.30 -14.17 8.12
C GLY A 299 23.13 -13.22 9.00
N ILE A 300 23.18 -11.92 8.67
CA ILE A 300 23.70 -10.90 9.60
C ILE A 300 22.65 -10.63 10.68
N SER A 301 23.08 -10.38 11.91
CA SER A 301 22.21 -10.05 13.04
C SER A 301 22.98 -9.35 14.14
N HIS A 302 22.28 -8.73 15.08
CA HIS A 302 22.89 -8.13 16.26
C HIS A 302 23.75 -9.11 17.08
N ALA A 303 23.37 -10.40 17.08
CA ALA A 303 24.10 -11.43 17.84
C ALA A 303 25.48 -11.74 17.25
N ASN A 304 25.63 -11.69 15.91
CA ASN A 304 26.87 -12.05 15.23
C ASN A 304 27.66 -10.87 14.67
N ALA A 305 27.05 -9.69 14.50
CA ALA A 305 27.71 -8.48 14.04
C ALA A 305 28.60 -7.88 15.14
N ARG A 306 29.74 -7.31 14.74
CA ARG A 306 30.71 -6.59 15.59
C ARG A 306 31.05 -5.26 14.93
N GLY A 307 31.64 -4.32 15.65
CA GLY A 307 32.13 -3.06 15.08
C GLY A 307 33.18 -3.23 13.96
N SER A 308 33.88 -4.38 13.95
CA SER A 308 34.82 -4.75 12.88
C SER A 308 34.18 -5.50 11.71
N THR A 309 32.86 -5.78 11.75
CA THR A 309 32.15 -6.42 10.64
C THR A 309 32.11 -5.50 9.43
N THR A 310 32.38 -6.04 8.25
CA THR A 310 32.48 -5.29 7.01
C THR A 310 31.41 -5.73 6.01
N ALA A 311 30.73 -4.77 5.38
CA ALA A 311 29.79 -5.02 4.29
C ALA A 311 30.16 -4.19 3.05
N TYR A 312 30.02 -4.80 1.87
CA TYR A 312 30.40 -4.20 0.59
C TYR A 312 29.32 -4.38 -0.48
N ASP A 313 29.09 -3.33 -1.25
CA ASP A 313 28.28 -3.38 -2.46
C ASP A 313 29.05 -2.78 -3.65
N PRO A 314 29.45 -3.59 -4.65
CA PRO A 314 30.21 -3.15 -5.83
C PRO A 314 29.39 -2.30 -6.82
N THR A 315 28.07 -2.22 -6.66
CA THR A 315 27.12 -1.50 -7.55
C THR A 315 26.04 -0.84 -6.71
N CYS A 316 26.46 -0.06 -5.71
CA CYS A 316 25.61 0.29 -4.56
C CYS A 316 24.41 1.20 -4.89
N GLY A 317 24.33 1.77 -6.10
CA GLY A 317 23.24 2.67 -6.46
C GLY A 317 23.09 3.80 -5.43
N SER A 318 21.90 3.96 -4.87
CA SER A 318 21.60 4.92 -3.80
C SER A 318 22.09 4.49 -2.41
N GLY A 319 22.71 3.31 -2.26
CA GLY A 319 23.18 2.78 -0.98
C GLY A 319 22.10 2.08 -0.13
N SER A 320 20.86 2.04 -0.58
CA SER A 320 19.73 1.50 0.21
C SER A 320 19.93 0.04 0.63
N LEU A 321 20.52 -0.80 -0.22
CA LEU A 321 20.80 -2.20 0.13
C LEU A 321 21.83 -2.33 1.26
N LEU A 322 22.91 -1.53 1.25
CA LEU A 322 23.89 -1.49 2.35
C LEU A 322 23.24 -1.03 3.66
N LEU A 323 22.35 -0.06 3.61
CA LEU A 323 21.63 0.43 4.79
C LEU A 323 20.70 -0.62 5.39
N LYS A 324 20.01 -1.43 4.56
CA LYS A 324 19.22 -2.57 5.07
C LYS A 324 20.10 -3.62 5.75
N VAL A 325 21.30 -3.90 5.22
CA VAL A 325 22.28 -4.81 5.87
C VAL A 325 22.75 -4.24 7.22
N ALA A 326 22.98 -2.94 7.29
CA ALA A 326 23.36 -2.29 8.55
C ALA A 326 22.21 -2.28 9.58
N ALA A 327 20.98 -2.11 9.15
CA ALA A 327 19.79 -2.19 10.01
C ALA A 327 19.64 -3.60 10.62
N GLU A 328 19.83 -4.67 9.83
CA GLU A 328 19.80 -6.06 10.33
C GLU A 328 20.97 -6.35 11.28
N ALA A 329 22.13 -5.70 11.10
CA ALA A 329 23.24 -5.81 12.03
C ALA A 329 22.90 -5.24 13.42
N GLY A 330 21.96 -4.31 13.52
CA GLY A 330 21.50 -3.67 14.75
C GLY A 330 22.59 -2.87 15.48
N ARG A 331 23.70 -2.57 14.81
CA ARG A 331 24.83 -1.78 15.31
C ARG A 331 25.68 -1.22 14.17
N HIS A 332 26.52 -0.24 14.47
CA HIS A 332 27.44 0.30 13.49
C HIS A 332 28.45 -0.76 13.02
N ILE A 333 28.53 -0.95 11.72
CA ILE A 333 29.48 -1.80 11.00
C ILE A 333 30.16 -0.96 9.92
N THR A 334 31.24 -1.46 9.34
CA THR A 334 31.93 -0.78 8.22
C THR A 334 31.16 -1.02 6.93
N LEU A 335 30.69 0.06 6.29
CA LEU A 335 30.01 0.05 5.01
C LEU A 335 30.88 0.63 3.90
N GLU A 336 31.10 -0.14 2.84
CA GLU A 336 31.85 0.30 1.67
C GLU A 336 31.02 0.04 0.41
N GLY A 337 30.97 1.03 -0.52
CA GLY A 337 30.22 0.93 -1.76
C GLY A 337 30.92 1.57 -2.93
N GLN A 338 30.70 1.02 -4.13
CA GLN A 338 31.17 1.64 -5.36
C GLN A 338 30.02 1.77 -6.36
N GLU A 339 29.91 2.97 -6.96
CA GLU A 339 28.85 3.27 -7.94
C GLU A 339 29.46 3.96 -9.17
N LYS A 340 29.04 3.49 -10.35
CA LYS A 340 29.60 3.98 -11.63
C LYS A 340 29.14 5.40 -11.96
N ASP A 341 27.87 5.72 -11.71
CA ASP A 341 27.28 7.04 -11.94
C ASP A 341 27.66 8.00 -10.80
N VAL A 342 28.28 9.11 -11.15
CA VAL A 342 28.82 10.07 -10.18
C VAL A 342 27.71 10.72 -9.35
N THR A 343 26.58 11.07 -9.99
CA THR A 343 25.45 11.71 -9.30
C THR A 343 24.80 10.73 -8.32
N THR A 344 24.59 9.47 -8.75
CA THR A 344 24.04 8.41 -7.91
C THR A 344 24.98 8.09 -6.73
N ALA A 345 26.30 8.10 -6.93
CA ALA A 345 27.26 7.96 -5.83
C ALA A 345 27.15 9.11 -4.81
N GLY A 346 26.87 10.33 -5.28
CA GLY A 346 26.59 11.49 -4.41
C GLY A 346 25.32 11.30 -3.58
N LEU A 347 24.25 10.83 -4.22
CA LEU A 347 23.00 10.47 -3.51
C LEU A 347 23.24 9.37 -2.46
N ALA A 348 24.06 8.37 -2.76
CA ALA A 348 24.41 7.33 -1.80
C ALA A 348 25.15 7.91 -0.58
N ARG A 349 26.12 8.82 -0.77
CA ARG A 349 26.82 9.50 0.34
C ARG A 349 25.87 10.29 1.23
N MET A 350 24.97 11.07 0.62
CA MET A 350 23.92 11.78 1.37
C MET A 350 23.02 10.81 2.14
N ASN A 351 22.60 9.73 1.50
CA ASN A 351 21.75 8.70 2.10
C ASN A 351 22.43 8.04 3.33
N MET A 352 23.73 7.73 3.26
CA MET A 352 24.47 7.21 4.41
C MET A 352 24.48 8.20 5.59
N ILE A 353 24.63 9.50 5.33
CA ILE A 353 24.59 10.55 6.37
C ILE A 353 23.20 10.66 6.99
N LEU A 354 22.16 10.63 6.16
CA LEU A 354 20.76 10.70 6.61
C LEU A 354 20.38 9.56 7.57
N HIS A 355 20.94 8.36 7.34
CA HIS A 355 20.73 7.16 8.15
C HIS A 355 21.77 6.96 9.27
N ASP A 356 22.49 8.00 9.65
CA ASP A 356 23.49 7.96 10.75
C ASP A 356 24.69 7.03 10.50
N PHE A 357 25.07 6.83 9.22
CA PHE A 357 26.29 6.13 8.82
C PHE A 357 27.32 7.05 8.14
N PRO A 358 27.74 8.16 8.78
CA PRO A 358 28.67 9.12 8.16
C PRO A 358 30.07 8.49 7.96
N SER A 359 30.38 7.38 8.62
CA SER A 359 31.64 6.62 8.45
C SER A 359 31.68 5.83 7.15
N ALA A 360 30.54 5.53 6.52
CA ALA A 360 30.48 4.80 5.26
C ALA A 360 31.35 5.43 4.17
N THR A 361 31.94 4.59 3.33
CA THR A 361 32.83 5.05 2.24
C THR A 361 32.22 4.64 0.90
N ILE A 362 31.80 5.64 0.12
CA ILE A 362 31.23 5.45 -1.22
C ILE A 362 32.12 6.11 -2.26
N PHE A 363 32.69 5.29 -3.17
CA PHE A 363 33.48 5.76 -4.30
C PHE A 363 32.69 5.75 -5.60
N SER A 364 32.93 6.77 -6.45
CA SER A 364 32.45 6.76 -7.84
C SER A 364 33.45 6.06 -8.75
N GLY A 365 32.94 5.30 -9.73
CA GLY A 365 33.72 4.64 -10.76
C GLY A 365 33.27 3.21 -11.06
N ASP A 366 33.66 2.72 -12.22
CA ASP A 366 33.34 1.36 -12.68
C ASP A 366 34.12 0.31 -11.88
N THR A 367 33.40 -0.51 -11.14
CA THR A 367 33.96 -1.51 -10.22
C THR A 367 34.68 -2.68 -10.94
N LEU A 368 34.27 -3.00 -12.17
CA LEU A 368 34.92 -4.06 -12.95
C LEU A 368 36.24 -3.58 -13.55
N VAL A 369 36.28 -2.34 -14.03
CA VAL A 369 37.46 -1.76 -14.71
C VAL A 369 38.45 -1.18 -13.70
N ASN A 370 37.94 -0.49 -12.67
CA ASN A 370 38.77 0.20 -11.68
C ASN A 370 38.23 0.05 -10.28
N PRO A 371 38.36 -1.15 -9.68
CA PRO A 371 37.95 -1.36 -8.30
C PRO A 371 38.74 -0.44 -7.36
N LYS A 372 38.04 0.31 -6.50
CA LYS A 372 38.65 1.27 -5.58
C LYS A 372 39.08 0.66 -4.25
N PHE A 373 38.42 -0.42 -3.83
CA PHE A 373 38.69 -1.07 -2.56
C PHE A 373 39.71 -2.20 -2.75
N LYS A 374 40.95 -1.94 -2.35
CA LYS A 374 42.08 -2.85 -2.50
C LYS A 374 42.91 -2.89 -1.22
N ASP A 375 43.48 -4.04 -0.95
CA ASP A 375 44.52 -4.26 0.06
C ASP A 375 45.83 -4.59 -0.69
N GLY A 376 46.64 -3.57 -0.94
CA GLY A 376 47.79 -3.65 -1.86
C GLY A 376 47.32 -3.88 -3.31
N GLU A 377 47.85 -4.94 -3.94
CA GLU A 377 47.51 -5.34 -5.32
C GLU A 377 46.27 -6.26 -5.41
N GLN A 378 45.66 -6.65 -4.28
CA GLN A 378 44.52 -7.55 -4.27
C GLN A 378 43.21 -6.81 -3.97
N LEU A 379 42.08 -7.38 -4.39
CA LEU A 379 40.77 -6.92 -3.96
C LEU A 379 40.63 -7.09 -2.45
N ARG A 380 40.08 -6.05 -1.78
CA ARG A 380 39.70 -6.17 -0.38
C ARG A 380 38.59 -7.21 -0.22
N THR A 381 38.60 -7.93 0.90
CA THR A 381 37.62 -8.96 1.19
C THR A 381 36.77 -8.62 2.42
N TYR A 382 35.51 -9.02 2.38
CA TYR A 382 34.47 -8.59 3.30
C TYR A 382 33.75 -9.76 3.95
N ASP A 383 33.17 -9.52 5.13
CA ASP A 383 32.31 -10.50 5.80
C ASP A 383 31.01 -10.69 5.01
N TYR A 384 30.43 -9.59 4.50
CA TYR A 384 29.19 -9.60 3.73
C TYR A 384 29.38 -8.82 2.43
N VAL A 385 28.92 -9.42 1.32
CA VAL A 385 28.91 -8.75 -0.01
C VAL A 385 27.53 -8.88 -0.60
N VAL A 386 26.89 -7.75 -0.89
CA VAL A 386 25.54 -7.68 -1.46
C VAL A 386 25.56 -6.87 -2.73
N ALA A 387 24.70 -7.17 -3.70
CA ALA A 387 24.61 -6.38 -4.92
C ALA A 387 23.29 -6.56 -5.67
N ASN A 388 22.89 -5.49 -6.34
CA ASN A 388 21.93 -5.51 -7.45
C ASN A 388 22.60 -4.92 -8.70
N PRO A 389 23.43 -5.69 -9.42
CA PRO A 389 24.14 -5.18 -10.59
C PRO A 389 23.19 -4.91 -11.78
N PRO A 390 23.61 -4.09 -12.75
CA PRO A 390 22.83 -3.84 -13.95
C PRO A 390 22.60 -5.15 -14.73
N PHE A 391 21.32 -5.48 -15.00
CA PHE A 391 20.96 -6.72 -15.69
C PHE A 391 21.45 -6.73 -17.13
N SER A 392 22.12 -7.82 -17.50
CA SER A 392 22.60 -8.10 -18.87
C SER A 392 23.41 -6.94 -19.46
N ASP A 393 24.33 -6.37 -18.69
CA ASP A 393 25.19 -5.26 -19.14
C ASP A 393 26.00 -5.69 -20.38
N LYS A 394 25.73 -4.99 -21.48
CA LYS A 394 26.37 -5.25 -22.80
C LYS A 394 27.76 -4.60 -22.94
N LYS A 395 28.13 -3.74 -21.98
CA LYS A 395 29.38 -2.97 -22.01
C LYS A 395 30.27 -3.24 -20.80
N TRP A 396 30.01 -4.31 -20.05
CA TRP A 396 30.71 -4.66 -18.82
C TRP A 396 32.23 -4.77 -18.95
N SER A 397 32.71 -5.19 -20.13
CA SER A 397 34.16 -5.40 -20.41
C SER A 397 34.83 -4.20 -21.10
N THR A 398 34.12 -3.07 -21.29
CA THR A 398 34.74 -1.89 -21.95
C THR A 398 35.84 -1.30 -21.07
N GLY A 399 37.06 -1.32 -21.55
CA GLY A 399 38.26 -0.89 -20.79
C GLY A 399 38.86 -1.93 -19.86
N LEU A 400 38.37 -3.18 -19.92
CA LEU A 400 38.85 -4.33 -19.17
C LEU A 400 39.41 -5.39 -20.15
N ASN A 401 40.50 -6.05 -19.77
CA ASN A 401 40.97 -7.26 -20.45
C ASN A 401 40.67 -8.50 -19.55
N PRO A 402 39.53 -9.20 -19.76
CA PRO A 402 39.16 -10.30 -18.88
C PRO A 402 40.14 -11.47 -18.85
N ALA A 403 40.82 -11.73 -19.97
CA ALA A 403 41.83 -12.79 -20.06
C ALA A 403 43.09 -12.54 -19.19
N ASN A 404 43.38 -11.26 -18.92
CA ASN A 404 44.50 -10.82 -18.10
C ASN A 404 44.04 -9.98 -16.90
N ASP A 405 42.99 -10.44 -16.24
CA ASP A 405 42.47 -9.77 -15.05
C ASP A 405 43.44 -9.87 -13.89
N PRO A 406 43.97 -8.74 -13.34
CA PRO A 406 44.98 -8.75 -12.29
C PRO A 406 44.44 -9.32 -10.97
N TYR A 407 43.13 -9.40 -10.81
CA TYR A 407 42.48 -9.90 -9.58
C TYR A 407 42.02 -11.37 -9.73
N HIS A 408 42.30 -12.02 -10.86
CA HIS A 408 41.92 -13.41 -11.18
C HIS A 408 40.43 -13.70 -10.95
N ARG A 409 39.55 -12.71 -11.27
CA ARG A 409 38.10 -12.85 -11.10
C ARG A 409 37.52 -13.91 -12.03
N PHE A 410 38.04 -13.98 -13.26
CA PHE A 410 37.50 -14.81 -14.34
C PHE A 410 38.17 -16.17 -14.47
N ALA A 411 38.80 -16.69 -13.38
CA ALA A 411 39.46 -17.99 -13.39
C ALA A 411 38.52 -19.18 -13.68
N TRP A 412 37.23 -19.03 -13.47
CA TRP A 412 36.21 -20.04 -13.82
C TRP A 412 35.68 -19.94 -15.26
N GLY A 413 36.12 -18.96 -16.00
CA GLY A 413 35.72 -18.69 -17.38
C GLY A 413 35.45 -17.21 -17.58
N GLU A 414 35.71 -16.75 -18.80
CA GLU A 414 35.47 -15.37 -19.21
C GLU A 414 34.01 -15.20 -19.61
N PRO A 415 33.20 -14.35 -18.92
CA PRO A 415 31.79 -14.14 -19.24
C PRO A 415 31.59 -13.64 -20.69
N PRO A 416 30.46 -13.91 -21.33
CA PRO A 416 30.21 -13.47 -22.71
C PRO A 416 30.29 -11.93 -22.83
N ALA A 417 30.91 -11.43 -23.91
CA ALA A 417 31.22 -10.01 -24.11
C ALA A 417 30.02 -9.07 -24.05
N LYS A 418 28.81 -9.57 -24.29
CA LYS A 418 27.55 -8.77 -24.23
C LYS A 418 26.63 -9.19 -23.08
N GLN A 419 27.16 -9.88 -22.07
CA GLN A 419 26.36 -10.43 -20.96
C GLN A 419 27.18 -10.38 -19.64
N GLY A 420 27.04 -9.28 -18.91
CA GLY A 420 27.87 -8.98 -17.73
C GLY A 420 27.44 -9.66 -16.42
N ASP A 421 26.30 -10.36 -16.40
CA ASP A 421 25.73 -10.89 -15.14
C ASP A 421 26.75 -11.70 -14.31
N TYR A 422 27.46 -12.62 -14.96
CA TYR A 422 28.48 -13.42 -14.30
C TYR A 422 29.78 -12.65 -13.99
N ALA A 423 30.07 -11.54 -14.66
CA ALA A 423 31.24 -10.73 -14.35
C ALA A 423 31.10 -10.08 -12.95
N TYR A 424 29.91 -9.55 -12.65
CA TYR A 424 29.60 -9.03 -11.33
C TYR A 424 29.54 -10.13 -10.27
N LEU A 425 28.94 -11.28 -10.56
CA LEU A 425 28.93 -12.42 -9.65
C LEU A 425 30.35 -12.89 -9.27
N LEU A 426 31.24 -13.00 -10.24
CA LEU A 426 32.63 -13.41 -10.03
C LEU A 426 33.42 -12.34 -9.24
N HIS A 427 33.16 -11.06 -9.45
CA HIS A 427 33.72 -9.98 -8.63
C HIS A 427 33.27 -10.12 -7.16
N ILE A 428 31.97 -10.37 -6.92
CA ILE A 428 31.39 -10.59 -5.60
C ILE A 428 32.09 -11.78 -4.92
N VAL A 429 32.18 -12.92 -5.59
CA VAL A 429 32.84 -14.13 -5.05
C VAL A 429 34.29 -13.84 -4.64
N ARG A 430 35.02 -13.03 -5.40
CA ARG A 430 36.41 -12.66 -5.07
C ARG A 430 36.51 -11.65 -3.94
N SER A 431 35.48 -10.80 -3.75
CA SER A 431 35.41 -9.82 -2.66
C SER A 431 34.86 -10.37 -1.34
N MET A 432 34.41 -11.62 -1.30
CA MET A 432 34.03 -12.31 -0.07
C MET A 432 35.24 -12.87 0.64
N LYS A 433 35.36 -12.79 2.00
CA LYS A 433 36.37 -13.46 2.81
C LYS A 433 36.47 -14.96 2.45
N ALA A 434 37.66 -15.51 2.45
CA ALA A 434 37.93 -16.80 1.85
C ALA A 434 37.14 -17.98 2.47
N THR A 435 36.94 -17.96 3.79
CA THR A 435 36.35 -19.07 4.55
C THR A 435 35.00 -18.75 5.18
N THR A 436 34.74 -17.48 5.51
CA THR A 436 33.55 -17.04 6.27
C THR A 436 32.67 -16.04 5.53
N GLY A 437 33.14 -15.59 4.37
CA GLY A 437 32.41 -14.56 3.59
C GLY A 437 31.03 -15.05 3.13
N LYS A 438 30.03 -14.21 3.32
CA LYS A 438 28.66 -14.45 2.87
C LYS A 438 28.24 -13.36 1.88
N GLY A 439 27.28 -13.69 1.03
CA GLY A 439 26.81 -12.70 0.06
C GLY A 439 25.47 -13.06 -0.53
N ALA A 440 24.84 -12.06 -1.14
CA ALA A 440 23.65 -12.26 -1.95
C ALA A 440 23.64 -11.29 -3.14
N VAL A 441 23.22 -11.79 -4.28
CA VAL A 441 23.18 -11.00 -5.51
C VAL A 441 21.88 -11.23 -6.27
N ILE A 442 21.29 -10.14 -6.76
CA ILE A 442 20.11 -10.18 -7.63
C ILE A 442 20.58 -10.30 -9.08
N LEU A 443 20.09 -11.31 -9.78
CA LEU A 443 20.42 -11.55 -11.20
C LEU A 443 19.16 -11.96 -11.98
N PRO A 444 19.11 -11.74 -13.29
CA PRO A 444 18.00 -12.24 -14.12
C PRO A 444 17.98 -13.76 -14.15
N HIS A 445 16.79 -14.38 -14.22
CA HIS A 445 16.63 -15.85 -14.23
C HIS A 445 17.50 -16.56 -15.27
N GLY A 446 17.85 -15.87 -16.36
CA GLY A 446 18.72 -16.42 -17.41
C GLY A 446 20.04 -17.02 -16.92
N VAL A 447 20.63 -16.48 -15.82
CA VAL A 447 21.86 -17.02 -15.24
C VAL A 447 21.71 -18.46 -14.74
N LEU A 448 20.49 -18.89 -14.43
CA LEU A 448 20.21 -20.23 -13.94
C LEU A 448 20.32 -21.32 -15.01
N PHE A 449 20.15 -20.96 -16.32
CA PHE A 449 20.03 -21.96 -17.37
C PHE A 449 20.74 -21.65 -18.70
N ARG A 450 21.28 -20.43 -18.93
CA ARG A 450 22.01 -20.14 -20.16
C ARG A 450 23.18 -21.08 -20.36
N GLY A 451 23.43 -21.47 -21.62
CA GLY A 451 24.47 -22.43 -22.01
C GLY A 451 25.87 -21.85 -22.17
N ASN A 452 26.74 -22.58 -22.85
CA ASN A 452 28.10 -22.20 -23.19
C ASN A 452 28.98 -21.84 -21.97
N VAL A 453 29.72 -20.74 -22.01
CA VAL A 453 30.63 -20.30 -20.95
C VAL A 453 29.87 -20.07 -19.64
N GLU A 454 28.64 -19.52 -19.66
CA GLU A 454 27.87 -19.33 -18.44
C GLU A 454 27.51 -20.66 -17.77
N ALA A 455 27.23 -21.71 -18.53
CA ALA A 455 27.04 -23.05 -18.01
C ALA A 455 28.31 -23.60 -17.33
N HIS A 456 29.49 -23.32 -17.90
CA HIS A 456 30.77 -23.72 -17.31
C HIS A 456 31.01 -23.00 -15.99
N ILE A 457 30.83 -21.69 -15.93
CA ILE A 457 31.00 -20.89 -14.70
C ILE A 457 29.99 -21.35 -13.63
N ARG A 458 28.74 -21.59 -14.01
CA ARG A 458 27.70 -22.10 -13.12
C ARG A 458 28.04 -23.45 -12.52
N ARG A 459 28.57 -24.37 -13.35
CA ARG A 459 29.06 -25.67 -12.89
C ARG A 459 30.17 -25.52 -11.83
N GLN A 460 31.12 -24.61 -12.03
CA GLN A 460 32.19 -24.35 -11.05
C GLN A 460 31.60 -23.74 -9.75
N LEU A 461 30.66 -22.82 -9.85
CA LEU A 461 29.99 -22.22 -8.70
C LEU A 461 29.28 -23.30 -7.85
N VAL A 462 28.52 -24.20 -8.48
CA VAL A 462 27.82 -25.28 -7.78
C VAL A 462 28.81 -26.26 -7.12
N ARG A 463 29.86 -26.68 -7.87
CA ARG A 463 30.91 -27.57 -7.36
C ARG A 463 31.73 -26.99 -6.23
N SER A 464 31.88 -25.67 -6.17
CA SER A 464 32.54 -24.99 -5.06
C SER A 464 31.78 -25.09 -3.74
N GLY A 465 30.51 -25.46 -3.77
CA GLY A 465 29.60 -25.51 -2.61
C GLY A 465 29.22 -24.14 -2.04
N MET A 466 29.66 -23.04 -2.63
CA MET A 466 29.37 -21.70 -2.10
C MET A 466 27.91 -21.28 -2.30
N LEU A 467 27.22 -21.80 -3.31
CA LEU A 467 25.80 -21.49 -3.56
C LEU A 467 24.94 -22.21 -2.53
N LYS A 468 24.45 -21.45 -1.54
CA LYS A 468 23.62 -21.94 -0.45
C LYS A 468 22.16 -22.05 -0.82
N GLY A 469 21.66 -21.07 -1.57
CA GLY A 469 20.28 -21.09 -1.99
C GLY A 469 19.98 -20.17 -3.18
N ILE A 470 18.79 -20.39 -3.74
CA ILE A 470 18.23 -19.63 -4.86
C ILE A 470 16.79 -19.25 -4.50
N ILE A 471 16.46 -17.98 -4.63
CA ILE A 471 15.10 -17.46 -4.41
C ILE A 471 14.61 -16.86 -5.71
N GLY A 472 13.59 -17.48 -6.32
CA GLY A 472 12.91 -16.96 -7.51
C GLY A 472 11.93 -15.86 -7.12
N LEU A 473 12.03 -14.69 -7.74
CA LEU A 473 11.21 -13.52 -7.44
C LEU A 473 10.12 -13.33 -8.49
N PRO A 474 9.01 -12.66 -8.16
CA PRO A 474 7.98 -12.28 -9.13
C PRO A 474 8.54 -11.44 -10.29
N ALA A 475 7.96 -11.60 -11.46
CA ALA A 475 8.23 -10.70 -12.59
C ALA A 475 7.77 -9.28 -12.25
N ASN A 476 8.25 -8.28 -13.00
CA ASN A 476 7.82 -6.88 -12.85
C ASN A 476 8.10 -6.21 -11.48
N LEU A 477 8.97 -6.74 -10.63
CA LEU A 477 9.38 -6.08 -9.37
C LEU A 477 10.29 -4.88 -9.63
N PHE A 478 11.24 -5.01 -10.56
CA PHE A 478 12.28 -4.00 -10.77
C PHE A 478 11.84 -2.90 -11.73
N TYR A 479 12.21 -1.65 -11.40
CA TYR A 479 11.92 -0.50 -12.25
C TYR A 479 12.70 -0.58 -13.57
N GLY A 480 12.07 -0.15 -14.67
CA GLY A 480 12.69 -0.18 -16.01
C GLY A 480 12.74 -1.54 -16.70
N THR A 481 12.36 -2.64 -16.04
CA THR A 481 12.32 -3.97 -16.65
C THR A 481 11.13 -4.80 -16.16
N GLY A 482 10.64 -5.70 -17.04
CA GLY A 482 9.63 -6.72 -16.65
C GLY A 482 10.25 -8.10 -16.42
N ILE A 483 11.58 -8.24 -16.54
CA ILE A 483 12.28 -9.53 -16.48
C ILE A 483 12.20 -10.11 -15.07
N PRO A 484 11.82 -11.41 -14.91
CA PRO A 484 11.89 -12.06 -13.60
C PRO A 484 13.35 -12.21 -13.17
N ALA A 485 13.61 -11.97 -11.90
CA ALA A 485 14.92 -12.07 -11.29
C ALA A 485 14.96 -13.13 -10.18
N CYS A 486 16.15 -13.52 -9.80
CA CYS A 486 16.40 -14.39 -8.66
C CYS A 486 17.48 -13.81 -7.75
N ILE A 487 17.46 -14.18 -6.47
CA ILE A 487 18.53 -13.93 -5.51
C ILE A 487 19.37 -15.20 -5.41
N LEU A 488 20.66 -15.09 -5.70
CA LEU A 488 21.64 -16.13 -5.40
C LEU A 488 22.27 -15.85 -4.04
N VAL A 489 22.06 -16.74 -3.09
CA VAL A 489 22.63 -16.64 -1.73
C VAL A 489 23.92 -17.45 -1.66
N LEU A 490 25.02 -16.78 -1.38
CA LEU A 490 26.36 -17.31 -1.34
C LEU A 490 26.84 -17.39 0.10
N ASP A 491 27.47 -18.51 0.47
CA ASP A 491 28.02 -18.71 1.80
C ASP A 491 29.27 -19.61 1.71
N LYS A 492 30.45 -19.05 1.98
CA LYS A 492 31.71 -19.80 1.99
C LYS A 492 31.92 -20.62 3.24
N GLU A 493 31.17 -20.32 4.31
CA GLU A 493 31.22 -21.11 5.54
C GLU A 493 30.61 -22.49 5.30
N ASN A 494 31.39 -23.52 5.67
CA ASN A 494 31.03 -24.93 5.45
C ASN A 494 30.71 -25.30 3.99
N ALA A 495 31.21 -24.57 3.02
CA ALA A 495 30.91 -24.79 1.59
C ALA A 495 31.22 -26.21 1.13
N SER A 496 32.39 -26.77 1.54
CA SER A 496 32.82 -28.14 1.19
C SER A 496 31.93 -29.26 1.76
N ALA A 497 31.18 -28.98 2.82
CA ALA A 497 30.29 -29.94 3.48
C ALA A 497 28.83 -29.84 2.94
N ARG A 498 28.53 -28.85 2.11
CA ARG A 498 27.16 -28.60 1.60
C ARG A 498 26.76 -29.66 0.58
N LYS A 499 25.61 -30.32 0.81
CA LYS A 499 25.11 -31.45 0.00
C LYS A 499 23.96 -31.07 -0.93
N GLY A 500 23.44 -29.87 -0.84
CA GLY A 500 22.30 -29.40 -1.63
C GLY A 500 22.21 -27.88 -1.70
N ILE A 501 21.33 -27.40 -2.54
CA ILE A 501 21.00 -25.99 -2.70
C ILE A 501 19.53 -25.82 -2.31
N PHE A 502 19.25 -24.91 -1.37
CA PHE A 502 17.88 -24.62 -0.96
C PHE A 502 17.23 -23.69 -1.98
N MET A 503 16.17 -24.14 -2.63
CA MET A 503 15.47 -23.41 -3.67
C MET A 503 14.09 -22.98 -3.20
N ILE A 504 13.74 -21.70 -3.39
CA ILE A 504 12.42 -21.13 -3.10
C ILE A 504 11.87 -20.52 -4.40
N ASP A 505 10.64 -20.84 -4.74
CA ASP A 505 9.89 -20.18 -5.81
C ASP A 505 8.85 -19.24 -5.21
N ALA A 506 9.23 -17.97 -5.01
CA ALA A 506 8.35 -16.92 -4.53
C ALA A 506 7.67 -16.13 -5.67
N SER A 507 7.71 -16.63 -6.90
CA SER A 507 7.24 -15.91 -8.09
C SER A 507 5.77 -15.52 -8.07
N LYS A 508 4.95 -16.15 -7.23
CA LYS A 508 3.49 -15.91 -7.11
C LYS A 508 3.10 -15.01 -5.92
N GLY A 509 4.00 -14.80 -4.96
CA GLY A 509 3.76 -13.94 -3.78
C GLY A 509 4.00 -12.47 -4.11
N PHE A 510 2.96 -11.70 -4.44
CA PHE A 510 3.06 -10.27 -4.69
C PHE A 510 1.69 -9.59 -4.71
N MET A 511 1.70 -8.27 -4.60
CA MET A 511 0.55 -7.41 -4.92
C MET A 511 0.84 -6.51 -6.11
N LYS A 512 -0.21 -6.04 -6.78
CA LYS A 512 -0.10 -5.02 -7.82
C LYS A 512 0.10 -3.63 -7.21
N ASP A 513 1.10 -2.90 -7.71
CA ASP A 513 1.38 -1.51 -7.36
C ASP A 513 1.50 -0.70 -8.66
N GLY A 514 0.37 -0.23 -9.16
CA GLY A 514 0.27 0.37 -10.49
C GLY A 514 0.67 -0.60 -11.61
N ALA A 515 1.67 -0.24 -12.39
CA ALA A 515 2.19 -1.07 -13.48
C ALA A 515 3.23 -2.11 -13.01
N LYS A 516 3.59 -2.11 -11.73
CA LYS A 516 4.60 -2.98 -11.13
C LYS A 516 3.99 -3.99 -10.16
N ASN A 517 4.76 -5.01 -9.83
CA ASN A 517 4.50 -5.89 -8.72
C ASN A 517 5.32 -5.44 -7.51
N ARG A 518 4.85 -5.72 -6.31
CA ARG A 518 5.54 -5.45 -5.05
C ARG A 518 5.37 -6.64 -4.11
N LEU A 519 6.42 -7.01 -3.37
CA LEU A 519 6.28 -7.97 -2.29
C LEU A 519 5.53 -7.32 -1.12
N ARG A 520 4.59 -8.06 -0.54
CA ARG A 520 3.91 -7.67 0.71
C ARG A 520 4.77 -8.06 1.90
N GLU A 521 4.46 -7.57 3.07
CA GLU A 521 5.19 -7.94 4.29
C GLU A 521 5.11 -9.47 4.56
N GLN A 522 3.96 -10.08 4.30
CA GLN A 522 3.80 -11.55 4.36
C GLN A 522 4.72 -12.30 3.39
N ASP A 523 4.91 -11.78 2.17
CA ASP A 523 5.77 -12.42 1.16
C ASP A 523 7.24 -12.37 1.59
N ILE A 524 7.69 -11.21 2.10
CA ILE A 524 9.04 -11.01 2.65
C ILE A 524 9.27 -11.98 3.80
N HIS A 525 8.35 -12.00 4.77
CA HIS A 525 8.48 -12.83 5.97
C HIS A 525 8.48 -14.32 5.63
N ARG A 526 7.60 -14.77 4.73
CA ARG A 526 7.54 -16.17 4.28
C ARG A 526 8.84 -16.60 3.61
N ILE A 527 9.40 -15.79 2.69
CA ILE A 527 10.68 -16.09 2.05
C ILE A 527 11.78 -16.25 3.11
N VAL A 528 11.88 -15.30 4.04
CA VAL A 528 12.93 -15.26 5.06
C VAL A 528 12.79 -16.41 6.05
N ASP A 529 11.60 -16.65 6.57
CA ASP A 529 11.31 -17.73 7.54
C ASP A 529 11.57 -19.10 6.93
N THR A 530 11.04 -19.35 5.71
CA THR A 530 11.29 -20.60 4.99
C THR A 530 12.76 -20.82 4.69
N PHE A 531 13.48 -19.75 4.26
CA PHE A 531 14.93 -19.84 3.99
C PHE A 531 15.73 -20.12 5.26
N ARG A 532 15.40 -19.51 6.39
CA ARG A 532 16.09 -19.71 7.68
C ARG A 532 15.83 -21.09 8.26
N ARG A 533 14.61 -21.59 8.17
CA ARG A 533 14.25 -22.95 8.64
C ARG A 533 14.85 -24.04 7.75
N GLY A 534 15.01 -23.78 6.45
CA GLY A 534 15.52 -24.76 5.49
C GLY A 534 14.65 -26.02 5.38
N VAL A 535 13.34 -25.89 5.55
CA VAL A 535 12.36 -26.97 5.51
C VAL A 535 11.63 -26.95 4.17
N ASP A 536 11.47 -28.14 3.58
CA ASP A 536 10.75 -28.30 2.32
C ASP A 536 9.25 -27.94 2.51
N GLU A 537 8.76 -27.09 1.64
CA GLU A 537 7.33 -26.71 1.54
C GLU A 537 6.82 -27.10 0.14
N PRO A 538 5.79 -27.95 0.05
CA PRO A 538 5.25 -28.35 -1.24
C PRO A 538 4.96 -27.16 -2.15
N ARG A 539 5.46 -27.22 -3.41
CA ARG A 539 5.24 -26.22 -4.45
C ARG A 539 5.84 -24.83 -4.19
N TYR A 540 6.54 -24.62 -3.07
CA TYR A 540 7.13 -23.36 -2.67
C TYR A 540 8.63 -23.45 -2.41
N ALA A 541 9.10 -24.43 -1.66
CA ALA A 541 10.52 -24.55 -1.29
C ALA A 541 10.98 -25.99 -1.23
N ARG A 542 12.25 -26.24 -1.65
CA ARG A 542 12.85 -27.56 -1.65
C ARG A 542 14.36 -27.51 -1.47
N MET A 543 14.90 -28.41 -0.63
CA MET A 543 16.34 -28.71 -0.60
C MET A 543 16.67 -29.65 -1.75
N VAL A 544 17.33 -29.15 -2.79
CA VAL A 544 17.69 -29.93 -3.98
C VAL A 544 19.10 -30.50 -3.81
N PRO A 545 19.28 -31.84 -3.80
CA PRO A 545 20.58 -32.47 -3.66
C PRO A 545 21.53 -32.14 -4.83
N LEU A 546 22.84 -32.02 -4.53
CA LEU A 546 23.84 -31.74 -5.58
C LEU A 546 23.90 -32.84 -6.64
N ASP A 547 23.65 -34.11 -6.29
CA ASP A 547 23.62 -35.22 -7.23
C ASP A 547 22.47 -35.10 -8.25
N GLU A 548 21.32 -34.62 -7.81
CA GLU A 548 20.20 -34.33 -8.70
C GLU A 548 20.54 -33.19 -9.67
N ILE A 549 21.20 -32.12 -9.18
CA ILE A 549 21.66 -30.98 -9.99
C ILE A 549 22.71 -31.41 -11.02
N ALA A 550 23.63 -32.29 -10.59
CA ALA A 550 24.72 -32.77 -11.42
C ALA A 550 24.32 -33.92 -12.37
N SER A 551 23.08 -34.43 -12.27
CA SER A 551 22.59 -35.52 -13.13
C SER A 551 22.69 -35.17 -14.62
N GLU A 552 22.80 -36.18 -15.49
CA GLU A 552 22.81 -35.99 -16.95
C GLU A 552 21.57 -35.21 -17.46
N ARG A 553 20.40 -35.43 -16.83
CA ARG A 553 19.17 -34.72 -17.14
C ARG A 553 19.25 -33.23 -16.88
N ASN A 554 19.90 -32.84 -15.79
CA ASN A 554 19.92 -31.46 -15.33
C ASN A 554 21.19 -30.70 -15.74
N ASP A 555 22.33 -31.34 -15.86
CA ASP A 555 23.65 -30.78 -16.24
C ASP A 555 23.91 -29.39 -15.64
N TYR A 556 23.74 -29.28 -14.31
CA TYR A 556 23.91 -28.03 -13.55
C TYR A 556 22.98 -26.88 -14.02
N ASN A 557 21.88 -27.18 -14.66
CA ASN A 557 20.79 -26.22 -14.91
C ASN A 557 20.05 -25.99 -13.58
N LEU A 558 19.94 -24.75 -13.15
CA LEU A 558 19.36 -24.36 -11.87
C LEU A 558 17.95 -23.74 -12.01
N ASN A 559 17.31 -23.87 -13.18
CA ASN A 559 15.98 -23.34 -13.40
C ASN A 559 14.97 -23.98 -12.47
N LEU A 560 14.32 -23.19 -11.62
CA LEU A 560 13.43 -23.64 -10.53
C LEU A 560 12.34 -24.62 -10.95
N PRO A 561 11.60 -24.42 -12.08
CA PRO A 561 10.57 -25.35 -12.51
C PRO A 561 11.06 -26.77 -12.85
N ARG A 562 12.37 -27.00 -12.93
CA ARG A 562 12.94 -28.36 -13.08
C ARG A 562 12.88 -29.17 -11.79
N TYR A 563 12.86 -28.48 -10.66
CA TYR A 563 12.98 -29.07 -9.33
C TYR A 563 11.70 -28.95 -8.50
N MET A 564 10.87 -27.97 -8.81
CA MET A 564 9.60 -27.71 -8.15
C MET A 564 8.54 -27.33 -9.17
N ASP A 565 7.38 -27.96 -9.07
CA ASP A 565 6.22 -27.51 -9.83
C ASP A 565 5.37 -26.60 -8.94
N SER A 566 5.51 -25.29 -9.15
CA SER A 566 4.73 -24.24 -8.47
C SER A 566 3.46 -23.87 -9.24
N SER A 567 3.16 -24.53 -10.39
CA SER A 567 1.92 -24.30 -11.13
C SER A 567 0.69 -24.66 -10.30
N GLU A 568 -0.42 -23.99 -10.52
CA GLU A 568 -1.69 -24.42 -9.94
C GLU A 568 -2.10 -25.78 -10.54
N PRO A 569 -2.73 -26.69 -9.76
CA PRO A 569 -3.23 -27.92 -10.31
C PRO A 569 -4.19 -27.62 -11.46
N GLU A 570 -3.99 -28.27 -12.60
CA GLU A 570 -4.95 -28.18 -13.69
C GLU A 570 -6.27 -28.83 -13.24
N ASP A 571 -7.38 -28.19 -13.52
CA ASP A 571 -8.71 -28.76 -13.38
C ASP A 571 -8.91 -29.82 -14.48
N LEU A 572 -8.66 -31.06 -14.14
CA LEU A 572 -8.88 -32.18 -15.04
C LEU A 572 -10.38 -32.48 -15.15
N HIS A 573 -10.96 -32.21 -16.31
CA HIS A 573 -12.34 -32.56 -16.61
C HIS A 573 -12.53 -34.08 -16.70
N ASP A 574 -13.64 -34.58 -16.16
CA ASP A 574 -14.02 -35.96 -16.24
C ASP A 574 -15.04 -36.18 -17.38
N ILE A 575 -14.62 -36.93 -18.40
CA ILE A 575 -15.46 -37.16 -19.59
C ILE A 575 -16.73 -37.92 -19.23
N ASP A 576 -16.63 -38.90 -18.34
CA ASP A 576 -17.80 -39.71 -17.94
C ASP A 576 -18.81 -38.88 -17.13
N ALA A 577 -18.32 -37.92 -16.33
CA ALA A 577 -19.18 -36.97 -15.65
C ALA A 577 -19.91 -36.01 -16.63
N HIS A 578 -19.25 -35.58 -17.70
CA HIS A 578 -19.89 -34.79 -18.77
C HIS A 578 -20.92 -35.57 -19.58
N LEU A 579 -20.71 -36.88 -19.75
CA LEU A 579 -21.65 -37.73 -20.48
C LEU A 579 -22.83 -38.16 -19.64
N ASN A 580 -22.59 -38.54 -18.39
CA ASN A 580 -23.58 -39.23 -17.56
C ASN A 580 -23.99 -38.43 -16.30
N GLY A 581 -23.43 -37.25 -16.09
CA GLY A 581 -23.68 -36.42 -14.91
C GLY A 581 -22.95 -36.88 -13.65
N GLY A 582 -23.08 -36.11 -12.59
CA GLY A 582 -22.48 -36.35 -11.27
C GLY A 582 -21.06 -35.80 -11.13
N ILE A 583 -20.76 -35.26 -9.95
CA ILE A 583 -19.45 -34.70 -9.58
C ILE A 583 -18.50 -35.85 -9.24
N PRO A 584 -17.33 -35.98 -9.86
CA PRO A 584 -16.36 -37.02 -9.52
C PRO A 584 -15.94 -36.95 -8.06
N SER A 585 -15.95 -38.09 -7.36
CA SER A 585 -15.53 -38.13 -5.95
C SER A 585 -14.09 -37.63 -5.75
N ARG A 586 -13.19 -37.85 -6.73
CA ARG A 586 -11.81 -37.35 -6.69
C ARG A 586 -11.73 -35.82 -6.63
N ASP A 587 -12.66 -35.12 -7.34
CA ASP A 587 -12.67 -33.64 -7.37
C ASP A 587 -13.19 -33.10 -6.02
N ILE A 588 -14.14 -33.79 -5.40
CA ILE A 588 -14.60 -33.54 -4.02
C ILE A 588 -13.48 -33.83 -3.01
N ASP A 589 -12.74 -34.92 -3.19
CA ASP A 589 -11.66 -35.33 -2.30
C ASP A 589 -10.42 -34.38 -2.41
N ALA A 590 -10.35 -33.58 -3.45
CA ALA A 590 -9.33 -32.55 -3.59
C ALA A 590 -9.38 -31.46 -2.45
N PHE A 591 -10.54 -31.31 -1.79
CA PHE A 591 -10.68 -30.46 -0.57
C PHE A 591 -10.29 -31.23 0.71
N ALA A 592 -9.23 -32.05 0.65
CA ALA A 592 -8.84 -32.92 1.76
C ALA A 592 -8.61 -32.19 3.08
N ALA A 593 -8.03 -30.99 3.04
CA ALA A 593 -7.79 -30.17 4.23
C ALA A 593 -9.12 -29.74 4.90
N ASP A 594 -10.10 -29.32 4.10
CA ASP A 594 -11.42 -28.92 4.59
C ASP A 594 -12.17 -30.13 5.19
N TRP A 595 -12.11 -31.29 4.52
CA TRP A 595 -12.75 -32.50 5.02
C TRP A 595 -12.06 -33.10 6.23
N GLN A 596 -10.76 -32.88 6.42
CA GLN A 596 -10.05 -33.30 7.62
C GLN A 596 -10.51 -32.50 8.84
N GLU A 597 -10.74 -31.22 8.70
CA GLU A 597 -11.27 -30.37 9.79
C GLU A 597 -12.78 -30.54 9.96
N MET A 598 -13.53 -30.72 8.86
CA MET A 598 -14.99 -30.73 8.82
C MET A 598 -15.57 -32.00 8.11
N PRO A 599 -15.30 -33.23 8.58
CA PRO A 599 -15.69 -34.43 7.85
C PRO A 599 -17.21 -34.64 7.70
N SER A 600 -18.04 -34.16 8.64
CA SER A 600 -19.48 -34.27 8.51
C SER A 600 -20.11 -33.21 7.59
N LEU A 601 -19.40 -32.08 7.34
CA LEU A 601 -19.83 -31.10 6.37
C LEU A 601 -19.85 -31.69 4.95
N ARG A 602 -18.84 -32.52 4.59
CA ARG A 602 -18.84 -33.25 3.32
C ARG A 602 -20.12 -34.10 3.13
N GLN A 603 -20.56 -34.79 4.18
CA GLN A 603 -21.77 -35.62 4.15
C GLN A 603 -23.06 -34.79 4.11
N ALA A 604 -23.03 -33.59 4.67
CA ALA A 604 -24.16 -32.66 4.62
C ALA A 604 -24.36 -32.04 3.23
N LEU A 605 -23.27 -31.81 2.50
CA LEU A 605 -23.29 -31.17 1.17
C LEU A 605 -23.52 -32.18 0.03
N PHE A 606 -22.96 -33.41 0.13
CA PHE A 606 -22.94 -34.34 -0.97
C PHE A 606 -23.68 -35.65 -0.63
N GLU A 607 -24.30 -36.23 -1.63
CA GLU A 607 -24.82 -37.62 -1.59
C GLU A 607 -24.32 -38.40 -2.79
N ALA A 608 -24.19 -39.73 -2.63
CA ALA A 608 -23.78 -40.61 -3.72
C ALA A 608 -24.87 -40.64 -4.79
N GLU A 609 -24.50 -40.52 -6.05
CA GLU A 609 -25.39 -40.59 -7.19
C GLU A 609 -25.20 -41.91 -7.95
N ARG A 610 -23.94 -42.22 -8.27
CA ARG A 610 -23.51 -43.45 -8.90
C ARG A 610 -22.10 -43.84 -8.43
N PRO A 611 -21.62 -45.06 -8.64
CA PRO A 611 -20.28 -45.44 -8.19
C PRO A 611 -19.18 -44.47 -8.63
N GLY A 612 -18.49 -43.84 -7.68
CA GLY A 612 -17.44 -42.87 -7.93
C GLY A 612 -17.91 -41.43 -8.19
N TYR A 613 -19.23 -41.18 -8.15
CA TYR A 613 -19.80 -39.84 -8.41
C TYR A 613 -20.84 -39.47 -7.36
N ALA A 614 -20.93 -38.16 -7.07
CA ALA A 614 -21.86 -37.62 -6.10
C ALA A 614 -22.60 -36.39 -6.70
N ARG A 615 -23.70 -36.00 -6.03
CA ARG A 615 -24.40 -34.75 -6.33
C ARG A 615 -24.60 -33.92 -5.08
N LEU A 616 -24.91 -32.65 -5.26
CA LEU A 616 -25.33 -31.81 -4.14
C LEU A 616 -26.69 -32.29 -3.58
N ARG A 617 -26.81 -32.24 -2.25
CA ARG A 617 -28.08 -32.53 -1.57
C ARG A 617 -29.07 -31.38 -1.64
N GLN A 618 -28.56 -30.14 -1.73
CA GLN A 618 -29.33 -28.91 -1.72
C GLN A 618 -28.96 -28.05 -2.91
N PRO A 619 -29.81 -27.09 -3.30
CA PRO A 619 -29.52 -26.17 -4.38
C PRO A 619 -28.20 -25.38 -4.14
N MET A 620 -27.45 -25.06 -5.21
CA MET A 620 -26.19 -24.33 -5.15
C MET A 620 -26.29 -22.99 -4.37
N ALA A 621 -27.43 -22.31 -4.48
CA ALA A 621 -27.68 -21.07 -3.75
C ALA A 621 -27.63 -21.22 -2.21
N GLU A 622 -27.85 -22.44 -1.69
CA GLU A 622 -27.86 -22.71 -0.25
C GLU A 622 -26.51 -23.21 0.28
N VAL A 623 -25.56 -23.58 -0.59
CA VAL A 623 -24.28 -24.20 -0.18
C VAL A 623 -23.56 -23.35 0.86
N ARG A 624 -23.45 -22.05 0.63
CA ARG A 624 -22.77 -21.12 1.57
C ARG A 624 -23.48 -21.06 2.93
N SER A 625 -24.81 -21.00 2.94
CA SER A 625 -25.57 -20.91 4.19
C SER A 625 -25.46 -22.21 4.99
N ILE A 626 -25.39 -23.36 4.32
CA ILE A 626 -25.16 -24.67 4.94
C ILE A 626 -23.77 -24.71 5.60
N ILE A 627 -22.73 -24.28 4.88
CA ILE A 627 -21.36 -24.23 5.43
C ILE A 627 -21.34 -23.36 6.68
N LEU A 628 -21.86 -22.15 6.61
CA LEU A 628 -21.86 -21.19 7.73
C LEU A 628 -22.67 -21.70 8.94
N ALA A 629 -23.79 -22.37 8.73
CA ALA A 629 -24.64 -22.93 9.79
C ALA A 629 -24.13 -24.25 10.36
N HIS A 630 -23.19 -24.92 9.69
CA HIS A 630 -22.73 -26.25 10.07
C HIS A 630 -21.98 -26.26 11.40
N PRO A 631 -22.30 -27.20 12.35
CA PRO A 631 -21.67 -27.21 13.67
C PRO A 631 -20.15 -27.32 13.64
N GLN A 632 -19.57 -28.08 12.71
CA GLN A 632 -18.10 -28.18 12.59
C GLN A 632 -17.46 -26.92 12.07
N PHE A 633 -18.11 -26.15 11.20
CA PHE A 633 -17.62 -24.84 10.79
C PHE A 633 -17.66 -23.85 11.97
N GLN A 634 -18.71 -23.89 12.78
CA GLN A 634 -18.79 -23.08 14.00
C GLN A 634 -17.71 -23.50 15.04
N GLN A 635 -17.39 -24.79 15.14
CA GLN A 635 -16.29 -25.26 15.97
C GLN A 635 -14.92 -24.76 15.46
N PHE A 636 -14.71 -24.81 14.14
CA PHE A 636 -13.52 -24.25 13.52
C PHE A 636 -13.38 -22.73 13.81
N ARG A 637 -14.46 -21.98 13.62
CA ARG A 637 -14.53 -20.55 13.95
C ARG A 637 -14.16 -20.29 15.43
N ASN A 638 -14.74 -21.04 16.36
CA ASN A 638 -14.42 -20.92 17.79
C ASN A 638 -12.97 -21.28 18.14
N LYS A 639 -12.37 -22.25 17.41
CA LYS A 639 -10.93 -22.54 17.55
C LYS A 639 -10.08 -21.32 17.17
N VAL A 640 -10.39 -20.69 16.04
CA VAL A 640 -9.67 -19.48 15.57
C VAL A 640 -9.85 -18.32 16.54
N GLU A 641 -11.07 -18.08 17.03
CA GLU A 641 -11.34 -17.07 18.06
C GLU A 641 -10.56 -17.34 19.36
N THR A 642 -10.42 -18.62 19.72
CA THR A 642 -9.61 -19.01 20.90
C THR A 642 -8.12 -18.74 20.67
N LEU A 643 -7.60 -18.97 19.45
CA LEU A 643 -6.21 -18.65 19.10
C LEU A 643 -6.00 -17.13 19.15
N PHE A 644 -6.90 -16.34 18.57
CA PHE A 644 -6.85 -14.89 18.65
C PHE A 644 -6.85 -14.39 20.09
N GLY A 645 -7.75 -14.93 20.94
CA GLY A 645 -7.80 -14.60 22.38
C GLY A 645 -6.51 -14.93 23.12
N LYS A 646 -5.84 -16.05 22.79
CA LYS A 646 -4.51 -16.39 23.36
C LYS A 646 -3.45 -15.38 22.95
N TRP A 647 -3.41 -15.03 21.65
CA TRP A 647 -2.50 -14.01 21.17
C TRP A 647 -2.77 -12.65 21.83
N GLN A 648 -4.03 -12.24 21.89
CA GLN A 648 -4.47 -11.01 22.55
C GLN A 648 -3.96 -10.95 24.00
N GLN A 649 -4.10 -12.02 24.77
CA GLN A 649 -3.59 -12.08 26.15
C GLN A 649 -2.07 -11.96 26.22
N ALA A 650 -1.36 -12.55 25.28
CA ALA A 650 0.11 -12.49 25.23
C ALA A 650 0.64 -11.10 24.88
N VAL A 651 -0.04 -10.36 23.97
CA VAL A 651 0.41 -9.03 23.51
C VAL A 651 -0.14 -7.86 24.33
N MET A 652 -1.21 -8.07 25.11
CA MET A 652 -1.82 -7.03 25.93
C MET A 652 -0.80 -6.29 26.83
N PRO A 653 0.13 -6.98 27.56
CA PRO A 653 1.15 -6.30 28.35
C PRO A 653 2.12 -5.48 27.51
N LEU A 654 2.42 -5.92 26.28
CA LEU A 654 3.31 -5.20 25.35
C LEU A 654 2.64 -3.90 24.89
N PHE A 655 1.37 -3.96 24.49
CA PHE A 655 0.62 -2.79 24.04
C PHE A 655 0.39 -1.78 25.16
N THR A 656 -0.12 -2.22 26.29
CA THR A 656 -0.41 -1.32 27.44
C THR A 656 0.84 -0.83 28.17
N GLY A 657 1.97 -1.49 27.95
CA GLY A 657 3.26 -1.20 28.57
C GLY A 657 4.11 -0.17 27.83
N ILE A 658 3.67 0.36 26.69
CA ILE A 658 4.43 1.36 25.93
C ILE A 658 4.68 2.59 26.81
N GLN A 659 5.95 3.01 26.90
CA GLN A 659 6.42 4.13 27.71
C GLN A 659 7.06 5.22 26.82
N LEU A 660 7.29 6.39 27.44
CA LEU A 660 8.04 7.48 26.79
C LEU A 660 9.45 7.00 26.40
N GLY A 661 9.82 7.22 25.15
CA GLY A 661 11.13 6.84 24.59
C GLY A 661 11.21 5.40 24.06
N ASP A 662 10.15 4.60 24.15
CA ASP A 662 10.12 3.25 23.58
C ASP A 662 10.22 3.28 22.04
N LYS A 663 10.65 2.14 21.48
CA LYS A 663 10.85 1.98 20.03
C LYS A 663 9.70 1.18 19.40
N PRO A 664 8.74 1.82 18.72
CA PRO A 664 7.62 1.13 18.10
C PRO A 664 8.01 0.04 17.09
N LYS A 665 9.14 0.18 16.38
CA LYS A 665 9.65 -0.87 15.48
C LYS A 665 10.02 -2.16 16.23
N ALA A 666 10.51 -2.09 17.46
CA ALA A 666 10.80 -3.28 18.26
C ALA A 666 9.52 -3.94 18.78
N LEU A 667 8.51 -3.14 19.11
CA LEU A 667 7.19 -3.62 19.53
C LEU A 667 6.53 -4.46 18.43
N ILE A 668 6.43 -3.93 17.19
CA ILE A 668 5.75 -4.65 16.13
C ILE A 668 6.44 -5.98 15.79
N VAL A 669 7.76 -6.05 15.85
CA VAL A 669 8.49 -7.32 15.66
C VAL A 669 8.05 -8.36 16.69
N GLN A 670 7.98 -8.02 17.98
CA GLN A 670 7.55 -8.96 19.02
C GLN A 670 6.10 -9.38 18.86
N VAL A 671 5.24 -8.44 18.56
CA VAL A 671 3.79 -8.66 18.39
C VAL A 671 3.52 -9.57 17.19
N SER A 672 4.17 -9.31 16.06
CA SER A 672 3.97 -10.07 14.82
C SER A 672 4.55 -11.48 14.88
N GLU A 673 5.72 -11.68 15.50
CA GLU A 673 6.29 -13.02 15.72
C GLU A 673 5.43 -13.87 16.66
N THR A 674 4.85 -13.23 17.70
CA THR A 674 3.90 -13.89 18.61
C THR A 674 2.64 -14.31 17.85
N LEU A 675 2.14 -13.48 16.92
CA LEU A 675 0.99 -13.78 16.06
C LEU A 675 1.26 -15.02 15.20
N LEU A 676 2.34 -14.98 14.44
CA LEU A 676 2.75 -16.10 13.58
C LEU A 676 2.90 -17.40 14.35
N THR A 677 3.56 -17.35 15.52
CA THR A 677 3.73 -18.53 16.36
C THR A 677 2.40 -19.09 16.82
N THR A 678 1.44 -18.24 17.19
CA THR A 678 0.12 -18.65 17.66
C THR A 678 -0.71 -19.26 16.54
N PHE A 679 -0.68 -18.67 15.34
CA PHE A 679 -1.49 -19.10 14.21
C PHE A 679 -0.88 -20.22 13.35
N ARG A 680 0.38 -20.61 13.56
CA ARG A 680 1.00 -21.75 12.85
C ARG A 680 0.24 -23.07 13.00
N ALA A 681 -0.48 -23.24 14.09
CA ALA A 681 -1.28 -24.42 14.36
C ALA A 681 -2.75 -24.27 13.93
N ALA A 682 -3.13 -23.14 13.33
CA ALA A 682 -4.49 -22.90 12.89
C ALA A 682 -4.78 -23.75 11.64
N PRO A 683 -5.81 -24.60 11.63
CA PRO A 683 -6.18 -25.33 10.43
C PRO A 683 -6.78 -24.36 9.40
N LEU A 684 -6.60 -24.62 8.12
CA LEU A 684 -7.18 -23.91 6.98
C LEU A 684 -6.80 -22.42 6.84
N LEU A 685 -6.11 -21.84 7.82
CA LEU A 685 -5.64 -20.46 7.78
C LEU A 685 -4.15 -20.42 7.43
N ASP A 686 -3.76 -19.59 6.47
CA ASP A 686 -2.35 -19.27 6.26
C ASP A 686 -1.91 -18.24 7.33
N PRO A 687 -0.97 -18.56 8.22
CA PRO A 687 -0.51 -17.63 9.26
C PRO A 687 0.09 -16.35 8.68
N TYR A 688 0.59 -16.39 7.44
CA TYR A 688 1.12 -15.20 6.77
C TYR A 688 0.02 -14.24 6.27
N ASP A 689 -1.18 -14.74 5.94
CA ASP A 689 -2.32 -13.88 5.63
C ASP A 689 -2.76 -13.11 6.89
N ILE A 690 -2.84 -13.78 8.05
CA ILE A 690 -3.14 -13.12 9.33
C ILE A 690 -2.04 -12.11 9.71
N TYR A 691 -0.77 -12.45 9.44
CA TYR A 691 0.35 -11.53 9.62
C TYR A 691 0.20 -10.27 8.75
N GLN A 692 -0.26 -10.41 7.50
CA GLN A 692 -0.46 -9.26 6.62
C GLN A 692 -1.54 -8.31 7.13
N HIS A 693 -2.65 -8.82 7.68
CA HIS A 693 -3.67 -7.97 8.30
C HIS A 693 -3.09 -7.11 9.42
N LEU A 694 -2.28 -7.70 10.30
CA LEU A 694 -1.58 -6.94 11.33
C LEU A 694 -0.65 -5.88 10.74
N MET A 695 0.13 -6.21 9.70
CA MET A 695 1.09 -5.28 9.09
C MET A 695 0.40 -4.15 8.33
N ASP A 696 -0.71 -4.41 7.66
CA ASP A 696 -1.52 -3.40 6.99
C ASP A 696 -2.11 -2.42 8.01
N TYR A 697 -2.71 -2.94 9.08
CA TYR A 697 -3.27 -2.10 10.14
C TYR A 697 -2.20 -1.34 10.93
N TRP A 698 -1.02 -1.95 11.12
CA TRP A 698 0.14 -1.26 11.68
C TRP A 698 0.53 -0.06 10.81
N ALA A 699 0.65 -0.24 9.52
CA ALA A 699 1.04 0.83 8.60
C ALA A 699 -0.03 1.92 8.48
N GLU A 700 -1.33 1.57 8.59
CA GLU A 700 -2.45 2.50 8.46
C GLU A 700 -2.67 3.36 9.71
N ALA A 701 -2.58 2.75 10.91
CA ALA A 701 -3.01 3.41 12.16
C ALA A 701 -2.07 3.17 13.35
N MET A 702 -1.74 1.91 13.67
CA MET A 702 -1.06 1.57 14.92
C MET A 702 0.34 2.18 15.02
N GLN A 703 1.05 2.33 13.92
CA GLN A 703 2.40 2.90 13.89
C GLN A 703 2.37 4.34 14.37
N ASP A 704 1.51 5.19 13.82
CA ASP A 704 1.40 6.60 14.21
C ASP A 704 0.96 6.74 15.68
N ASP A 705 0.01 5.90 16.13
CA ASP A 705 -0.43 5.86 17.52
C ASP A 705 0.73 5.48 18.48
N ALA A 706 1.48 4.43 18.16
CA ALA A 706 2.59 3.96 18.99
C ALA A 706 3.70 5.02 19.08
N TYR A 707 3.97 5.77 18.01
CA TYR A 707 4.89 6.90 18.04
C TYR A 707 4.36 8.08 18.87
N LEU A 708 3.07 8.38 18.79
CA LEU A 708 2.45 9.39 19.64
C LEU A 708 2.57 9.02 21.11
N ILE A 709 2.29 7.77 21.47
CA ILE A 709 2.40 7.29 22.85
C ILE A 709 3.87 7.32 23.32
N ALA A 710 4.81 6.90 22.50
CA ALA A 710 6.23 6.93 22.85
C ALA A 710 6.77 8.36 22.99
N ALA A 711 6.17 9.35 22.35
CA ALA A 711 6.58 10.75 22.44
C ALA A 711 5.86 11.55 23.56
N ASP A 712 4.55 11.42 23.67
CA ASP A 712 3.69 12.23 24.53
C ASP A 712 3.06 11.44 25.69
N GLY A 713 3.25 10.11 25.74
CA GLY A 713 2.56 9.22 26.70
C GLY A 713 1.12 8.92 26.28
N TRP A 714 0.37 8.26 27.16
CA TRP A 714 -1.03 7.87 26.95
C TRP A 714 -1.98 9.06 27.16
N VAL A 715 -1.83 10.08 26.28
CA VAL A 715 -2.56 11.34 26.37
C VAL A 715 -3.47 11.49 25.15
N ALA A 716 -4.79 11.48 25.39
CA ALA A 716 -5.79 11.71 24.37
C ALA A 716 -6.48 13.07 24.59
N LEU A 717 -5.95 14.14 24.00
CA LEU A 717 -6.52 15.47 24.11
C LEU A 717 -6.94 16.00 22.73
N PRO A 718 -8.12 16.61 22.58
CA PRO A 718 -8.58 17.21 21.35
C PRO A 718 -7.77 18.46 20.99
N ARG A 719 -7.53 18.67 19.70
CA ARG A 719 -6.92 19.89 19.15
C ARG A 719 -7.82 20.53 18.10
N ARG A 720 -7.74 21.85 17.95
CA ARG A 720 -8.50 22.56 16.90
C ARG A 720 -7.87 22.34 15.54
N ILE A 721 -8.73 22.17 14.53
CA ILE A 721 -8.33 22.12 13.12
C ILE A 721 -8.47 23.54 12.57
N LEU A 722 -7.32 24.20 12.37
CA LEU A 722 -7.26 25.56 11.82
C LEU A 722 -6.75 25.50 10.38
N GLU A 723 -7.57 25.90 9.42
CA GLU A 723 -7.19 25.99 8.01
C GLU A 723 -6.96 27.45 7.62
N THR A 724 -5.76 27.77 7.13
CA THR A 724 -5.42 29.12 6.66
C THR A 724 -5.51 29.15 5.13
N ASP A 725 -6.37 30.03 4.58
CA ASP A 725 -6.53 30.19 3.14
C ASP A 725 -5.30 30.93 2.53
N LYS A 726 -5.19 30.90 1.19
CA LYS A 726 -4.08 31.57 0.46
C LYS A 726 -3.98 33.09 0.73
N LYS A 727 -4.97 33.67 1.39
CA LYS A 727 -5.02 35.09 1.77
C LYS A 727 -4.67 35.32 3.24
N GLY A 728 -4.18 34.31 3.95
CA GLY A 728 -3.81 34.37 5.37
C GLY A 728 -4.98 34.40 6.36
N LYS A 729 -6.21 34.09 5.91
CA LYS A 729 -7.37 34.07 6.80
C LYS A 729 -7.56 32.66 7.34
N THR A 730 -7.45 32.51 8.65
CA THR A 730 -7.65 31.23 9.36
C THR A 730 -9.13 30.97 9.56
N ARG A 731 -9.57 29.75 9.28
CA ARG A 731 -10.93 29.22 9.54
C ARG A 731 -10.84 28.05 10.49
N ASP A 732 -11.68 28.05 11.51
CA ASP A 732 -11.86 26.91 12.41
C ASP A 732 -12.75 25.85 11.73
N LYS A 733 -12.24 24.64 11.58
CA LYS A 733 -12.91 23.46 10.96
C LYS A 733 -13.42 22.46 12.01
N GLY A 734 -13.34 22.80 13.28
CA GLY A 734 -13.71 21.93 14.38
C GLY A 734 -12.48 21.40 15.13
N TRP A 735 -12.60 20.19 15.61
CA TRP A 735 -11.58 19.56 16.46
C TRP A 735 -11.36 18.10 16.08
N THR A 736 -10.20 17.56 16.47
CA THR A 736 -9.84 16.14 16.32
C THR A 736 -8.94 15.71 17.47
N CYS A 737 -8.90 14.42 17.76
CA CYS A 737 -7.87 13.82 18.60
C CYS A 737 -7.08 12.80 17.79
N ASP A 738 -5.77 12.96 17.74
CA ASP A 738 -4.91 12.15 16.86
C ASP A 738 -4.79 10.70 17.33
N LEU A 739 -4.62 10.48 18.65
CA LEU A 739 -4.50 9.14 19.22
C LEU A 739 -5.85 8.40 19.27
N LEU A 740 -6.91 9.11 19.62
CA LEU A 740 -8.23 8.52 19.88
C LEU A 740 -9.31 9.30 19.12
N PRO A 741 -9.68 8.92 17.90
CA PRO A 741 -10.75 9.55 17.14
C PRO A 741 -12.11 9.54 17.83
N LYS A 742 -12.92 10.60 17.61
CA LYS A 742 -14.25 10.81 18.23
C LYS A 742 -15.17 9.58 18.20
N PRO A 743 -15.26 8.78 17.10
CA PRO A 743 -16.18 7.63 17.07
C PRO A 743 -16.00 6.63 18.21
N TYR A 744 -14.76 6.43 18.71
CA TYR A 744 -14.50 5.49 19.79
C TYR A 744 -15.07 5.98 21.13
N ILE A 745 -14.98 7.29 21.39
CA ILE A 745 -15.61 7.91 22.57
C ILE A 745 -17.13 7.81 22.50
N VAL A 746 -17.69 8.13 21.31
CA VAL A 746 -19.15 8.06 21.10
C VAL A 746 -19.65 6.64 21.27
N ALA A 747 -18.99 5.66 20.65
CA ALA A 747 -19.40 4.25 20.73
C ALA A 747 -19.39 3.70 22.16
N ARG A 748 -18.44 4.13 23.01
CA ARG A 748 -18.28 3.60 24.35
C ARG A 748 -19.16 4.31 25.39
N TYR A 749 -19.29 5.65 25.29
CA TYR A 749 -19.90 6.46 26.33
C TYR A 749 -21.23 7.11 25.95
N PHE A 750 -21.51 7.24 24.65
CA PHE A 750 -22.66 7.95 24.09
C PHE A 750 -23.41 7.12 23.05
N ALA A 751 -23.43 5.79 23.23
CA ALA A 751 -24.10 4.88 22.31
C ALA A 751 -25.62 5.12 22.22
N ALA A 752 -26.26 5.52 23.31
CA ALA A 752 -27.69 5.81 23.33
C ALA A 752 -28.02 7.10 22.55
N GLU A 753 -27.24 8.16 22.75
CA GLU A 753 -27.36 9.43 22.05
C GLU A 753 -27.08 9.28 20.55
N GLN A 754 -26.11 8.44 20.19
CA GLN A 754 -25.80 8.08 18.80
C GLN A 754 -26.97 7.33 18.15
N ALA A 755 -27.56 6.36 18.85
CA ALA A 755 -28.72 5.61 18.37
C ALA A 755 -29.96 6.53 18.19
N GLU A 756 -30.15 7.48 19.08
CA GLU A 756 -31.23 8.49 18.94
C GLU A 756 -31.00 9.36 17.71
N LEU A 757 -29.76 9.82 17.51
CA LEU A 757 -29.39 10.62 16.35
C LEU A 757 -29.59 9.84 15.02
N GLU A 758 -29.18 8.57 14.98
CA GLU A 758 -29.36 7.69 13.83
C GLU A 758 -30.84 7.43 13.54
N ALA A 759 -31.67 7.21 14.57
CA ALA A 759 -33.11 7.08 14.43
C ALA A 759 -33.75 8.35 13.83
N LYS A 760 -33.29 9.55 14.25
CA LYS A 760 -33.77 10.81 13.68
C LYS A 760 -33.28 11.07 12.26
N HIS A 761 -32.09 10.61 11.92
CA HIS A 761 -31.60 10.61 10.52
C HIS A 761 -32.45 9.70 9.64
N ALA A 762 -32.75 8.48 10.06
CA ALA A 762 -33.60 7.55 9.33
C ALA A 762 -35.04 8.10 9.15
N GLU A 763 -35.59 8.75 10.20
CA GLU A 763 -36.90 9.44 10.10
C GLU A 763 -36.86 10.58 9.09
N LEU A 764 -35.79 11.38 9.09
CA LEU A 764 -35.61 12.50 8.15
C LEU A 764 -35.50 11.99 6.70
N GLU A 765 -34.75 10.93 6.47
CA GLU A 765 -34.58 10.31 5.15
C GLU A 765 -35.89 9.71 4.65
N GLY A 766 -36.66 9.06 5.54
CA GLY A 766 -38.01 8.58 5.21
C GLY A 766 -38.97 9.67 4.83
N VAL A 767 -38.98 10.83 5.53
CA VAL A 767 -39.82 11.99 5.17
C VAL A 767 -39.34 12.61 3.86
N ALA A 768 -38.06 12.71 3.60
CA ALA A 768 -37.47 13.20 2.35
C ALA A 768 -37.88 12.31 1.15
N SER A 769 -37.86 10.98 1.34
CA SER A 769 -38.35 10.03 0.31
C SER A 769 -39.84 10.21 0.02
N GLN A 770 -40.67 10.37 1.06
CA GLN A 770 -42.12 10.63 0.88
C GLN A 770 -42.40 11.95 0.13
N ILE A 771 -41.59 12.98 0.37
CA ILE A 771 -41.69 14.24 -0.40
C ILE A 771 -41.35 14.01 -1.87
N ALA A 772 -40.25 13.28 -2.12
CA ALA A 772 -39.79 12.99 -3.48
C ALA A 772 -40.81 12.12 -4.26
N GLU A 773 -41.38 11.10 -3.60
CA GLU A 773 -42.45 10.26 -4.16
C GLU A 773 -43.69 11.09 -4.52
N LEU A 774 -44.12 11.99 -3.62
CA LEU A 774 -45.27 12.88 -3.84
C LEU A 774 -44.99 13.88 -4.99
N GLU A 775 -43.76 14.39 -5.08
CA GLU A 775 -43.33 15.29 -6.17
C GLU A 775 -43.25 14.54 -7.51
N GLU A 776 -42.81 13.27 -7.52
CA GLU A 776 -42.80 12.45 -8.73
C GLU A 776 -44.20 12.05 -9.19
N GLU A 777 -45.09 11.64 -8.26
CA GLU A 777 -46.48 11.24 -8.55
C GLU A 777 -47.34 12.37 -9.11
N HIS A 778 -47.15 13.59 -8.59
CA HIS A 778 -47.99 14.75 -8.92
C HIS A 778 -47.27 15.84 -9.71
N GLY A 779 -46.05 15.62 -10.20
CA GLY A 779 -45.27 16.56 -11.00
C GLY A 779 -45.52 16.49 -12.50
N GLY A 780 -46.27 15.49 -13.00
CA GLY A 780 -46.65 15.35 -14.42
C GLY A 780 -47.59 16.47 -14.92
N GLU A 781 -47.77 16.59 -16.25
CA GLU A 781 -48.53 17.69 -16.90
C GLU A 781 -49.92 17.94 -16.31
N ASP A 782 -50.63 16.90 -15.83
CA ASP A 782 -51.93 16.96 -15.19
C ASP A 782 -51.89 16.87 -13.66
N GLY A 783 -50.73 16.86 -13.05
CA GLY A 783 -50.54 16.69 -11.61
C GLY A 783 -50.66 17.97 -10.80
N ALA A 784 -51.05 17.86 -9.53
CA ALA A 784 -51.26 18.99 -8.59
C ALA A 784 -49.98 19.84 -8.36
N LEU A 785 -48.78 19.34 -8.71
CA LEU A 785 -47.50 20.02 -8.58
C LEU A 785 -46.90 20.44 -9.93
N SER A 786 -47.59 20.23 -11.05
CA SER A 786 -47.10 20.52 -12.41
C SER A 786 -46.78 21.99 -12.67
N GLY A 787 -47.42 22.91 -11.95
CA GLY A 787 -47.22 24.36 -12.08
C GLY A 787 -45.94 24.90 -11.40
N PHE A 788 -45.11 24.05 -10.78
CA PHE A 788 -43.94 24.48 -10.04
C PHE A 788 -42.66 24.03 -10.73
N ASP A 789 -41.80 24.94 -11.19
CA ASP A 789 -40.44 24.62 -11.63
C ASP A 789 -39.60 23.98 -10.52
N LYS A 790 -39.86 24.36 -9.28
CA LYS A 790 -39.31 23.80 -8.06
C LYS A 790 -40.31 24.01 -6.92
N VAL A 791 -40.80 22.95 -6.34
CA VAL A 791 -41.76 23.03 -5.23
C VAL A 791 -41.10 23.67 -4.01
N SER A 792 -41.68 24.72 -3.46
CA SER A 792 -41.22 25.40 -2.26
C SER A 792 -42.37 25.73 -1.32
N ALA A 793 -42.10 25.79 0.00
CA ALA A 793 -43.09 26.04 1.03
C ALA A 793 -43.85 27.41 0.81
N ALA A 794 -43.17 28.39 0.22
CA ALA A 794 -43.78 29.68 -0.08
C ALA A 794 -44.80 29.56 -1.24
N GLN A 795 -44.36 28.93 -2.34
CA GLN A 795 -45.20 28.74 -3.53
C GLN A 795 -46.43 27.85 -3.24
N VAL A 796 -46.25 26.75 -2.48
CA VAL A 796 -47.34 25.86 -2.06
C VAL A 796 -48.34 26.61 -1.17
N LYS A 797 -47.87 27.48 -0.25
CA LYS A 797 -48.74 28.31 0.57
C LYS A 797 -49.51 29.33 -0.26
N ASP A 798 -48.88 29.98 -1.21
CA ASP A 798 -49.50 30.96 -2.09
C ASP A 798 -50.58 30.29 -2.97
N ARG A 799 -50.25 29.11 -3.53
CA ARG A 799 -51.21 28.32 -4.33
C ARG A 799 -52.40 27.84 -3.51
N LEU A 800 -52.20 27.39 -2.27
CA LEU A 800 -53.28 27.03 -1.34
C LEU A 800 -54.19 28.22 -1.02
N ALA A 801 -53.67 29.46 -0.99
CA ALA A 801 -54.44 30.67 -0.79
C ALA A 801 -55.24 31.07 -2.07
N GLU A 802 -54.69 30.82 -3.27
CA GLU A 802 -55.35 31.06 -4.55
C GLU A 802 -56.60 30.16 -4.77
N ILE A 803 -56.40 28.82 -4.53
CA ILE A 803 -57.49 27.85 -4.76
C ILE A 803 -58.60 27.91 -3.69
N GLY A 804 -58.32 28.50 -2.51
CA GLY A 804 -59.30 28.70 -1.44
C GLY A 804 -60.14 27.45 -1.12
N ASP A 805 -61.46 27.60 -1.10
CA ASP A 805 -62.43 26.49 -0.88
C ASP A 805 -63.16 26.07 -2.19
N ASP A 806 -62.48 26.20 -3.32
CA ASP A 806 -63.05 25.79 -4.61
C ASP A 806 -63.29 24.28 -4.66
N PRO A 807 -64.51 23.79 -4.89
CA PRO A 807 -64.85 22.38 -4.97
C PRO A 807 -64.11 21.61 -6.08
N ASP A 808 -63.76 22.23 -7.18
CA ASP A 808 -63.11 21.62 -8.34
C ASP A 808 -61.61 21.42 -8.09
N SER A 809 -61.04 22.09 -7.08
CA SER A 809 -59.61 21.99 -6.69
C SER A 809 -59.38 21.13 -5.43
N THR A 810 -60.33 20.26 -5.06
CA THR A 810 -60.25 19.50 -3.79
C THR A 810 -59.07 18.54 -3.77
N ASP A 811 -58.79 17.83 -4.85
CA ASP A 811 -57.69 16.85 -4.95
C ASP A 811 -56.30 17.54 -4.92
N GLU A 812 -56.16 18.65 -5.67
CA GLU A 812 -54.96 19.48 -5.64
C GLU A 812 -54.65 19.98 -4.22
N ARG A 813 -55.69 20.44 -3.51
CA ARG A 813 -55.57 20.93 -2.14
C ARG A 813 -55.10 19.85 -1.17
N VAL A 814 -55.55 18.63 -1.31
CA VAL A 814 -55.10 17.48 -0.49
C VAL A 814 -53.60 17.23 -0.67
N VAL A 815 -53.14 17.18 -1.91
CA VAL A 815 -51.72 16.96 -2.24
C VAL A 815 -50.85 18.10 -1.72
N LEU A 816 -51.22 19.35 -1.97
CA LEU A 816 -50.51 20.52 -1.50
C LEU A 816 -50.43 20.59 0.04
N LYS A 817 -51.48 20.24 0.76
CA LYS A 817 -51.49 20.16 2.23
C LYS A 817 -50.60 19.03 2.73
N GLN A 818 -50.59 17.85 2.08
CA GLN A 818 -49.74 16.75 2.40
C GLN A 818 -48.25 17.11 2.23
N TRP A 819 -47.92 17.73 1.09
CA TRP A 819 -46.58 18.24 0.82
C TRP A 819 -46.14 19.26 1.89
N GLN A 820 -47.00 20.21 2.24
CA GLN A 820 -46.73 21.21 3.27
C GLN A 820 -46.46 20.59 4.64
N GLN A 821 -47.22 19.56 5.04
CA GLN A 821 -47.05 18.85 6.30
C GLN A 821 -45.68 18.09 6.31
N LEU A 822 -45.39 17.39 5.22
CA LEU A 822 -44.13 16.68 5.08
C LEU A 822 -42.92 17.62 5.09
N SER A 823 -42.99 18.72 4.35
CA SER A 823 -41.94 19.75 4.31
C SER A 823 -41.73 20.43 5.69
N ALA A 824 -42.82 20.71 6.42
CA ALA A 824 -42.72 21.23 7.79
C ALA A 824 -42.10 20.23 8.74
N ARG A 825 -42.46 18.92 8.63
CA ARG A 825 -41.87 17.83 9.40
C ARG A 825 -40.39 17.64 9.08
N GLU A 826 -40.02 17.68 7.80
CA GLU A 826 -38.63 17.63 7.35
C GLU A 826 -37.78 18.77 7.95
N ALA A 827 -38.33 20.02 7.90
CA ALA A 827 -37.63 21.16 8.48
C ALA A 827 -37.50 21.08 10.01
N ALA A 828 -38.50 20.52 10.71
CA ALA A 828 -38.41 20.26 12.15
C ALA A 828 -37.37 19.19 12.48
N LEU A 829 -37.37 18.07 11.77
CA LEU A 829 -36.38 17.00 11.91
C LEU A 829 -34.96 17.48 11.62
N LYS A 830 -34.71 18.26 10.58
CA LYS A 830 -33.43 18.90 10.28
C LYS A 830 -32.91 19.76 11.44
N ARG A 831 -33.77 20.45 12.14
CA ARG A 831 -33.39 21.24 13.33
C ARG A 831 -33.01 20.32 14.50
N THR A 832 -33.83 19.29 14.75
CA THR A 832 -33.60 18.32 15.81
C THR A 832 -32.28 17.59 15.59
N VAL A 833 -32.05 17.05 14.40
CA VAL A 833 -30.79 16.38 14.01
C VAL A 833 -29.59 17.30 14.25
N LYS A 834 -29.68 18.55 13.78
CA LYS A 834 -28.59 19.52 13.98
C LYS A 834 -28.30 19.82 15.45
N THR A 835 -29.35 19.83 16.29
CA THR A 835 -29.19 20.06 17.73
C THR A 835 -28.56 18.86 18.41
N LEU A 836 -29.01 17.65 18.10
CA LEU A 836 -28.44 16.40 18.61
C LEU A 836 -26.98 16.21 18.18
N GLU A 837 -26.64 16.48 16.90
CA GLU A 837 -25.26 16.45 16.39
C GLU A 837 -24.36 17.41 17.19
N ALA A 838 -24.81 18.64 17.39
CA ALA A 838 -24.01 19.63 18.12
C ALA A 838 -23.84 19.30 19.60
N GLU A 839 -24.90 18.76 20.23
CA GLU A 839 -24.85 18.35 21.65
C GLU A 839 -23.94 17.12 21.83
N LEU A 840 -24.06 16.09 20.97
CA LEU A 840 -23.19 14.92 20.98
C LEU A 840 -21.71 15.31 20.69
N ASP A 841 -21.49 16.28 19.80
CA ASP A 841 -20.14 16.79 19.52
C ASP A 841 -19.52 17.48 20.75
N ARG A 842 -20.32 18.29 21.46
CA ARG A 842 -19.90 18.97 22.68
C ARG A 842 -19.65 17.97 23.81
N GLN A 843 -20.55 17.03 24.04
CA GLN A 843 -20.40 16.01 25.11
C GLN A 843 -19.18 15.15 24.87
N ALA A 844 -18.97 14.69 23.63
CA ALA A 844 -17.79 13.93 23.26
C ALA A 844 -16.50 14.74 23.46
N HIS A 845 -16.47 16.02 23.03
CA HIS A 845 -15.31 16.90 23.24
C HIS A 845 -14.98 17.07 24.73
N ASP A 846 -15.98 17.36 25.55
CA ASP A 846 -15.80 17.61 26.97
C ASP A 846 -15.37 16.34 27.74
N HIS A 847 -15.74 15.16 27.24
CA HIS A 847 -15.42 13.88 27.88
C HIS A 847 -13.91 13.56 27.80
N TYR A 848 -13.20 13.99 26.74
CA TYR A 848 -11.75 13.75 26.62
C TYR A 848 -10.94 14.29 27.79
N PHE A 849 -11.34 15.39 28.40
CA PHE A 849 -10.64 15.99 29.51
C PHE A 849 -10.83 15.23 30.82
N ASN A 850 -11.77 14.30 30.88
CA ASN A 850 -12.09 13.47 32.03
C ASN A 850 -11.53 12.06 31.94
N LEU A 851 -10.90 11.68 30.80
CA LEU A 851 -10.35 10.34 30.59
C LEU A 851 -9.12 10.11 31.48
N SER A 852 -9.13 9.02 32.22
CA SER A 852 -7.95 8.49 32.89
C SER A 852 -7.02 7.76 31.91
N GLU A 853 -5.74 7.64 32.26
CA GLU A 853 -4.78 6.86 31.47
C GLU A 853 -5.25 5.42 31.24
N THR A 854 -5.88 4.80 32.23
CA THR A 854 -6.42 3.43 32.10
C THR A 854 -7.53 3.35 31.08
N GLU A 855 -8.40 4.35 31.01
CA GLU A 855 -9.47 4.42 30.01
C GLU A 855 -8.92 4.69 28.60
N VAL A 856 -7.92 5.57 28.47
CA VAL A 856 -7.22 5.79 27.20
C VAL A 856 -6.58 4.49 26.70
N LYS A 857 -5.89 3.75 27.57
CA LYS A 857 -5.31 2.44 27.23
C LYS A 857 -6.37 1.44 26.78
N ALA A 858 -7.50 1.37 27.46
CA ALA A 858 -8.59 0.48 27.08
C ALA A 858 -9.18 0.85 25.71
N LEU A 859 -9.49 2.13 25.48
CA LEU A 859 -10.04 2.63 24.22
C LEU A 859 -9.09 2.42 23.03
N VAL A 860 -7.79 2.68 23.21
CA VAL A 860 -6.82 2.54 22.14
C VAL A 860 -6.51 1.07 21.88
N VAL A 861 -6.21 0.28 22.93
CA VAL A 861 -5.75 -1.09 22.75
C VAL A 861 -6.92 -2.05 22.47
N GLN A 862 -8.01 -1.97 23.25
CA GLN A 862 -9.12 -2.90 23.12
C GLN A 862 -10.08 -2.49 22.00
N ASP A 863 -10.58 -1.24 22.05
CA ASP A 863 -11.68 -0.82 21.18
C ASP A 863 -11.18 -0.37 19.78
N LYS A 864 -9.93 0.15 19.70
CA LYS A 864 -9.38 0.58 18.41
C LYS A 864 -8.51 -0.50 17.76
N TRP A 865 -7.43 -0.98 18.43
CA TRP A 865 -6.48 -1.86 17.80
C TRP A 865 -6.97 -3.32 17.70
N LEU A 866 -7.29 -3.92 18.84
CA LEU A 866 -7.64 -5.35 18.89
C LEU A 866 -9.01 -5.64 18.28
N ALA A 867 -9.98 -4.72 18.39
CA ALA A 867 -11.28 -4.89 17.74
C ALA A 867 -11.18 -4.86 16.22
N CYS A 868 -10.33 -4.00 15.64
CA CYS A 868 -10.09 -3.95 14.20
C CYS A 868 -9.45 -5.26 13.72
N LEU A 869 -8.36 -5.70 14.37
CA LEU A 869 -7.68 -6.94 14.03
C LEU A 869 -8.58 -8.18 14.19
N GLN A 870 -9.46 -8.18 15.19
CA GLN A 870 -10.44 -9.25 15.36
C GLN A 870 -11.44 -9.28 14.18
N ALA A 871 -11.88 -8.11 13.71
CA ALA A 871 -12.75 -8.03 12.54
C ALA A 871 -12.05 -8.54 11.27
N ASP A 872 -10.76 -8.24 11.09
CA ASP A 872 -9.98 -8.73 9.95
C ASP A 872 -9.84 -10.26 9.97
N VAL A 873 -9.59 -10.86 11.15
CA VAL A 873 -9.56 -12.33 11.30
C VAL A 873 -10.93 -12.96 11.00
N GLN A 874 -12.05 -12.31 11.38
CA GLN A 874 -13.39 -12.78 11.04
C GLN A 874 -13.64 -12.71 9.52
N GLN A 875 -13.18 -11.68 8.85
CA GLN A 875 -13.28 -11.58 7.38
C GLN A 875 -12.51 -12.70 6.69
N GLU A 876 -11.37 -13.10 7.24
CA GLU A 876 -10.59 -14.21 6.69
C GLU A 876 -11.35 -15.54 6.80
N LEU A 877 -12.04 -15.78 7.92
CA LEU A 877 -12.95 -16.92 8.08
C LEU A 877 -14.11 -16.89 7.06
N ASP A 878 -14.69 -15.71 6.83
CA ASP A 878 -15.74 -15.55 5.84
C ASP A 878 -15.20 -15.81 4.41
N ARG A 879 -13.96 -15.39 4.10
CA ARG A 879 -13.27 -15.67 2.84
C ARG A 879 -13.10 -17.18 2.62
N ILE A 880 -12.68 -17.92 3.64
CA ILE A 880 -12.53 -19.38 3.56
C ILE A 880 -13.87 -20.02 3.21
N SER A 881 -14.95 -19.66 3.93
CA SER A 881 -16.29 -20.20 3.66
C SER A 881 -16.78 -19.87 2.25
N GLN A 882 -16.51 -18.67 1.78
CA GLN A 882 -16.89 -18.21 0.45
C GLN A 882 -16.10 -18.95 -0.65
N THR A 883 -14.79 -19.11 -0.45
CA THR A 883 -13.91 -19.83 -1.40
C THR A 883 -14.32 -21.29 -1.54
N LEU A 884 -14.58 -21.97 -0.40
CA LEU A 884 -15.05 -23.34 -0.40
C LEU A 884 -16.42 -23.46 -1.10
N ALA A 885 -17.38 -22.58 -0.77
CA ALA A 885 -18.70 -22.58 -1.39
C ALA A 885 -18.63 -22.34 -2.90
N GLN A 886 -17.85 -21.33 -3.32
CA GLN A 886 -17.66 -21.01 -4.74
C GLN A 886 -17.08 -22.20 -5.50
N ARG A 887 -16.04 -22.83 -4.96
CA ARG A 887 -15.40 -23.97 -5.62
C ARG A 887 -16.32 -25.19 -5.74
N ILE A 888 -17.15 -25.45 -4.72
CA ILE A 888 -18.17 -26.50 -4.74
C ILE A 888 -19.21 -26.18 -5.81
N CYS A 889 -19.70 -24.95 -5.89
CA CYS A 889 -20.65 -24.53 -6.92
C CYS A 889 -20.06 -24.66 -8.33
N GLU A 890 -18.80 -24.23 -8.55
CA GLU A 890 -18.09 -24.39 -9.84
C GLU A 890 -18.04 -25.87 -10.29
N LEU A 891 -17.78 -26.81 -9.36
CA LEU A 891 -17.80 -28.24 -9.65
C LEU A 891 -19.19 -28.74 -9.96
N ALA A 892 -20.22 -28.28 -9.24
CA ALA A 892 -21.59 -28.64 -9.48
C ALA A 892 -22.10 -28.15 -10.85
N GLU A 893 -21.88 -26.87 -11.16
CA GLU A 893 -22.24 -26.26 -12.44
C GLU A 893 -21.55 -26.96 -13.62
N ARG A 894 -20.27 -27.34 -13.45
CA ARG A 894 -19.48 -28.02 -14.51
C ARG A 894 -20.13 -29.30 -15.01
N TYR A 895 -20.77 -30.05 -14.13
CA TYR A 895 -21.35 -31.38 -14.44
C TYR A 895 -22.88 -31.41 -14.35
N GLU A 896 -23.57 -30.28 -14.18
CA GLU A 896 -25.02 -30.19 -13.98
C GLU A 896 -25.83 -30.72 -15.18
N THR A 897 -25.32 -30.42 -16.37
CA THR A 897 -26.02 -30.74 -17.62
C THR A 897 -25.20 -31.71 -18.46
N PRO A 898 -25.55 -33.04 -18.43
CA PRO A 898 -24.86 -34.03 -19.26
C PRO A 898 -25.06 -33.77 -20.74
N LEU A 899 -24.07 -34.16 -21.56
CA LEU A 899 -24.06 -33.94 -23.01
C LEU A 899 -25.34 -34.41 -23.72
N PRO A 900 -25.89 -35.59 -23.43
CA PRO A 900 -27.14 -36.05 -24.06
C PRO A 900 -28.31 -35.10 -23.82
N LYS A 901 -28.41 -34.51 -22.60
CA LYS A 901 -29.46 -33.53 -22.30
C LYS A 901 -29.27 -32.22 -23.07
N LEU A 902 -28.03 -31.78 -23.26
CA LEU A 902 -27.70 -30.60 -24.08
C LEU A 902 -28.09 -30.86 -25.55
N GLU A 903 -27.84 -32.05 -26.06
CA GLU A 903 -28.24 -32.46 -27.43
C GLU A 903 -29.76 -32.44 -27.59
N ASP A 904 -30.49 -32.96 -26.64
CA ASP A 904 -31.96 -32.94 -26.63
C ASP A 904 -32.51 -31.48 -26.54
N ASP A 905 -31.94 -30.64 -25.70
CA ASP A 905 -32.34 -29.27 -25.56
C ASP A 905 -32.04 -28.46 -26.87
N VAL A 906 -30.90 -28.69 -27.53
CA VAL A 906 -30.57 -28.12 -28.84
C VAL A 906 -31.56 -28.57 -29.90
N ALA A 907 -31.94 -29.85 -29.95
CA ALA A 907 -32.92 -30.40 -30.89
C ALA A 907 -34.31 -29.77 -30.64
N ALA A 908 -34.73 -29.65 -29.39
CA ALA A 908 -36.00 -29.03 -29.01
C ALA A 908 -36.03 -27.50 -29.38
N LEU A 909 -34.95 -26.79 -29.10
CA LEU A 909 -34.82 -25.38 -29.47
C LEU A 909 -34.79 -25.16 -30.98
N SER A 910 -34.09 -26.04 -31.73
CA SER A 910 -34.06 -26.03 -33.20
C SER A 910 -35.46 -26.25 -33.76
N THR A 911 -36.23 -27.19 -33.22
CA THR A 911 -37.63 -27.45 -33.62
C THR A 911 -38.51 -26.22 -33.36
N LYS A 912 -38.40 -25.61 -32.19
CA LYS A 912 -39.12 -24.34 -31.86
C LYS A 912 -38.74 -23.21 -32.80
N MET A 913 -37.46 -23.07 -33.10
CA MET A 913 -36.99 -22.05 -34.04
C MET A 913 -37.57 -22.28 -35.45
N GLU A 914 -37.57 -23.52 -35.93
CA GLU A 914 -38.19 -23.87 -37.20
C GLU A 914 -39.70 -23.55 -37.23
N GLU A 915 -40.42 -23.84 -36.15
CA GLU A 915 -41.86 -23.49 -36.03
C GLU A 915 -42.06 -21.98 -36.07
N HIS A 916 -41.22 -21.19 -35.36
CA HIS A 916 -41.30 -19.73 -35.42
C HIS A 916 -40.99 -19.19 -36.81
N LEU A 917 -39.98 -19.71 -37.49
CA LEU A 917 -39.60 -19.32 -38.83
C LEU A 917 -40.71 -19.65 -39.82
N LYS A 918 -41.35 -20.82 -39.72
CA LYS A 918 -42.54 -21.20 -40.53
C LYS A 918 -43.69 -20.20 -40.28
N ARG A 919 -43.96 -19.82 -39.04
CA ARG A 919 -45.01 -18.81 -38.70
C ARG A 919 -44.69 -17.43 -39.29
N MET A 920 -43.44 -17.08 -39.44
CA MET A 920 -42.97 -15.84 -40.07
C MET A 920 -42.91 -15.91 -41.63
N GLY A 921 -43.28 -17.06 -42.22
CA GLY A 921 -43.35 -17.24 -43.66
C GLY A 921 -42.01 -17.65 -44.30
N ALA A 922 -41.02 -18.01 -43.54
CA ALA A 922 -39.75 -18.56 -44.07
C ALA A 922 -39.95 -20.01 -44.49
N THR A 923 -39.86 -20.27 -45.80
CA THR A 923 -39.83 -21.65 -46.38
C THR A 923 -38.42 -21.96 -46.75
N TRP A 924 -37.75 -22.82 -45.95
CA TRP A 924 -36.47 -23.41 -46.33
C TRP A 924 -36.73 -24.60 -47.22
N LYS A 925 -36.05 -24.62 -48.42
CA LYS A 925 -36.00 -25.80 -49.31
C LYS A 925 -34.90 -26.72 -48.87
#